data_b3d73cc6da6e32e6ad33cadf347ab778
#
_entry.id   b3d73cc6da6e32e6ad33cadf347ab778
#
_cell.length_a   1.000
_cell.length_b   1.000
_cell.length_c   1.000
_cell.angle_alpha   90.00
_cell.angle_beta   90.00
_cell.angle_gamma   90.00
#
_symmetry.space_group_name_H-M   'P 1'
#
loop_
_entity.id
_entity.type
_entity.pdbx_description
1 polymer ?
#
loop_
_entity_poly.entity_id
_entity_poly.type
_entity_poly.pdbx_seq_one_letter_code
_entity_poly.pdbx_strand_id
1 'polypeptide(L)'
;SSNGGLTAGRGDSDNALFPYSTEDKIEDNASNTGSRTIIWAERNGRRYVWEPFSKAGRGLYDTTVNLYKNVVGNKLVFEEVNRDLGLEFRSRWTMSDRFGFVKQSEIANTSASGVSLSVLDGVENLLPWGAGEEFHSRFSCLGDAYKQNELDEETGLGIYAFTSIPGDSPEPHEALRATVCWSTVPAAVPRLVSSAQLDVFRHGEPIRPETRVCGRRGAYFIHTSPTLGPEERTRWQIVADVSLSHVEIAELRRLLANTADMAGMVDADVEEGTRNLETIVASADGLQLTDDTLGSAHHFSNVLFNVMRGGTFESSYRVPVDDLDDVVRSFNREVHERHRDFLASLGDEIDLPTLLDRVREQGDSRLLRIVHEYLPLSFSRRHGDPSRPWNRFSIEVKGQNGRRLLGYEGNWRDIFQNWEALCHSFPEFVENVICKFVNTSTADGYNPYRITGKGYEWEVPSPDEPWSNIGYWGDHQLIYLLKLLEMSRDYHPKRLNRLLTDDIFVYADVPYDLTAYADLLRDPKKSIVYNVDRERAISERESSLGLDGRYVPDRSGDICRANLAEKLLVPLLAKVSNFIPGAGFWMNTQRPEWNDANNALAGYGVSMVTLYYARRYVSFILDLFSSSGLDELVVNDEVEEWFRAVRQALEGNRAMLAENDIGDAERKRLVDRLGAAAEGHRRTIYDGGFRGRRSEIAVDDLEGFFELLLQFFDRTIMLNRRDDGLYNAYNVMTATPDGISIGRLQEMLEGQVAALSAGCLGGDECVAVLEGLRRSGMYRADQHSY
;
A
#
# COMPACT_ATOMS: atom_id res chain seq x y z
N SER A 1 10.10 -17.95 5.87
CA SER A 1 9.73 -19.01 6.82
C SER A 1 10.97 -19.48 7.60
N SER A 2 10.81 -19.89 8.87
CA SER A 2 11.90 -20.33 9.75
C SER A 2 12.65 -21.58 9.26
N ASN A 3 12.04 -22.35 8.36
CA ASN A 3 12.64 -23.55 7.75
C ASN A 3 13.35 -23.26 6.40
N GLY A 4 13.70 -21.99 6.15
CA GLY A 4 14.44 -21.57 4.96
C GLY A 4 13.60 -21.35 3.70
N GLY A 5 12.28 -21.52 3.77
CA GLY A 5 11.37 -21.18 2.67
C GLY A 5 11.38 -19.68 2.39
N LEU A 6 11.44 -19.32 1.10
CA LEU A 6 11.58 -17.95 0.64
C LEU A 6 10.78 -17.75 -0.64
N THR A 7 10.12 -16.61 -0.77
CA THR A 7 9.68 -16.05 -2.05
C THR A 7 10.55 -14.84 -2.35
N ALA A 8 10.90 -14.61 -3.59
CA ALA A 8 11.76 -13.52 -4.01
C ALA A 8 11.45 -13.12 -5.46
N GLY A 9 11.39 -11.83 -5.73
CA GLY A 9 11.18 -11.26 -7.04
C GLY A 9 11.83 -9.88 -7.13
N ARG A 10 11.97 -9.34 -8.33
CA ARG A 10 12.60 -8.04 -8.59
C ARG A 10 11.75 -7.22 -9.55
N GLY A 11 11.42 -6.01 -9.13
CA GLY A 11 10.55 -5.12 -9.90
C GLY A 11 9.07 -5.44 -9.66
N ASP A 12 8.59 -6.55 -10.14
CA ASP A 12 7.20 -6.99 -10.01
C ASP A 12 7.09 -8.51 -9.72
N SER A 13 5.87 -8.99 -9.53
CA SER A 13 5.58 -10.41 -9.22
C SER A 13 5.86 -11.36 -10.39
N ASP A 14 5.87 -10.87 -11.63
CA ASP A 14 6.13 -11.68 -12.82
C ASP A 14 7.63 -11.90 -13.05
N ASN A 15 8.49 -11.11 -12.41
CA ASN A 15 9.95 -11.29 -12.37
C ASN A 15 10.39 -12.00 -11.07
N ALA A 16 9.73 -13.09 -10.73
CA ALA A 16 10.04 -13.86 -9.53
C ALA A 16 11.21 -14.83 -9.77
N LEU A 17 12.10 -14.91 -8.77
CA LEU A 17 13.15 -15.93 -8.73
C LEU A 17 12.60 -17.32 -8.37
N PHE A 18 11.66 -17.32 -7.42
CA PHE A 18 10.92 -18.50 -6.96
C PHE A 18 9.42 -18.26 -7.14
N PRO A 19 8.59 -19.33 -7.28
CA PRO A 19 7.15 -19.16 -7.34
C PRO A 19 6.63 -18.26 -6.20
N TYR A 20 5.81 -17.28 -6.55
CA TYR A 20 5.17 -16.44 -5.54
C TYR A 20 4.24 -17.28 -4.69
N SER A 21 4.35 -17.13 -3.37
CA SER A 21 3.53 -17.88 -2.42
C SER A 21 3.17 -17.01 -1.23
N THR A 22 1.97 -17.17 -0.70
CA THR A 22 1.55 -16.59 0.57
C THR A 22 2.31 -17.23 1.75
N GLU A 23 2.30 -16.62 2.93
CA GLU A 23 3.10 -17.04 4.09
C GLU A 23 2.94 -18.51 4.47
N ASP A 24 1.71 -19.00 4.52
CA ASP A 24 1.40 -20.40 4.80
C ASP A 24 1.98 -21.35 3.74
N LYS A 25 1.85 -21.01 2.46
CA LYS A 25 2.40 -21.80 1.34
C LYS A 25 3.91 -21.73 1.23
N ILE A 26 4.55 -20.65 1.67
CA ILE A 26 6.01 -20.56 1.77
C ILE A 26 6.53 -21.66 2.69
N GLU A 27 5.86 -21.92 3.81
CA GLU A 27 6.25 -22.98 4.71
C GLU A 27 6.05 -24.37 4.10
N ASP A 28 4.93 -24.60 3.44
CA ASP A 28 4.62 -25.87 2.78
C ASP A 28 5.59 -26.18 1.64
N ASN A 29 5.98 -25.17 0.86
CA ASN A 29 6.87 -25.30 -0.29
C ASN A 29 8.36 -25.32 0.08
N ALA A 30 8.75 -25.09 1.33
CA ALA A 30 10.15 -25.04 1.75
C ALA A 30 10.92 -26.35 1.51
N SER A 31 10.22 -27.48 1.29
CA SER A 31 10.84 -28.76 0.95
C SER A 31 11.24 -28.91 -0.53
N ASN A 32 10.80 -27.99 -1.40
CA ASN A 32 11.03 -28.10 -2.85
C ASN A 32 11.29 -26.73 -3.53
N THR A 33 11.41 -25.67 -2.77
CA THR A 33 11.57 -24.30 -3.29
C THR A 33 12.49 -23.50 -2.37
N GLY A 34 13.45 -22.77 -2.94
CA GLY A 34 14.36 -21.91 -2.21
C GLY A 34 15.67 -22.61 -1.82
N SER A 35 16.17 -22.33 -0.64
CA SER A 35 17.47 -22.82 -0.16
C SER A 35 17.43 -24.29 0.20
N ARG A 36 18.45 -25.05 -0.23
CA ARG A 36 18.64 -26.45 0.14
C ARG A 36 20.11 -26.74 0.37
N THR A 37 20.42 -27.45 1.47
CA THR A 37 21.78 -27.86 1.82
C THR A 37 21.76 -29.25 2.38
N ILE A 38 22.63 -30.15 1.86
CA ILE A 38 22.83 -31.50 2.34
C ILE A 38 24.30 -31.66 2.67
N ILE A 39 24.61 -32.09 3.88
CA ILE A 39 25.97 -32.20 4.40
C ILE A 39 26.23 -33.65 4.83
N TRP A 40 27.24 -34.27 4.30
CA TRP A 40 27.85 -35.44 4.84
C TRP A 40 29.07 -35.06 5.69
N ALA A 41 29.05 -35.40 6.97
CA ALA A 41 30.17 -35.18 7.89
C ALA A 41 30.84 -36.52 8.21
N GLU A 42 32.15 -36.60 8.06
CA GLU A 42 32.93 -37.76 8.43
C GLU A 42 33.75 -37.47 9.69
N ARG A 43 33.52 -38.28 10.73
CA ARG A 43 34.25 -38.22 12.00
C ARG A 43 34.57 -39.63 12.48
N ASN A 44 35.82 -39.84 12.86
CA ASN A 44 36.28 -41.12 13.41
C ASN A 44 35.89 -42.33 12.55
N GLY A 45 35.96 -42.19 11.23
CA GLY A 45 35.60 -43.22 10.26
C GLY A 45 34.09 -43.52 10.13
N ARG A 46 33.23 -42.71 10.70
CA ARG A 46 31.77 -42.76 10.56
C ARG A 46 31.27 -41.59 9.75
N ARG A 47 30.27 -41.82 8.92
CA ARG A 47 29.62 -40.83 8.09
C ARG A 47 28.22 -40.52 8.64
N TYR A 48 27.88 -39.23 8.70
CA TYR A 48 26.61 -38.70 9.19
C TYR A 48 26.04 -37.75 8.14
N VAL A 49 24.76 -37.89 7.83
CA VAL A 49 24.05 -36.94 6.95
C VAL A 49 23.30 -35.93 7.80
N TRP A 50 23.44 -34.66 7.45
CA TRP A 50 22.70 -33.58 8.07
C TRP A 50 22.15 -32.65 6.96
N GLU A 51 20.87 -32.35 7.06
CA GLU A 51 20.19 -31.42 6.15
C GLU A 51 19.61 -30.29 6.97
N PRO A 52 20.35 -29.16 7.10
CA PRO A 52 19.91 -28.01 7.90
C PRO A 52 18.53 -27.51 7.47
N PHE A 53 17.70 -27.11 8.44
CA PHE A 53 16.34 -26.60 8.29
C PHE A 53 15.32 -27.61 7.74
N SER A 54 15.71 -28.85 7.44
CA SER A 54 14.82 -29.85 6.91
C SER A 54 13.85 -30.38 7.98
N LYS A 55 12.55 -30.42 7.65
CA LYS A 55 11.53 -31.03 8.51
C LYS A 55 11.78 -32.54 8.71
N ALA A 56 12.33 -33.23 7.69
CA ALA A 56 12.64 -34.64 7.75
C ALA A 56 13.76 -35.00 8.74
N GLY A 57 14.66 -34.04 9.01
CA GLY A 57 15.77 -34.21 9.97
C GLY A 57 15.42 -33.89 11.40
N ARG A 58 14.20 -33.41 11.69
CA ARG A 58 13.79 -33.04 13.06
C ARG A 58 13.83 -34.24 14.01
N GLY A 59 14.55 -34.08 15.13
CA GLY A 59 14.67 -35.12 16.14
C GLY A 59 15.73 -36.18 15.86
N LEU A 60 16.45 -36.13 14.73
CA LEU A 60 17.62 -37.00 14.47
C LEU A 60 18.86 -36.56 15.25
N TYR A 61 18.99 -35.25 15.48
CA TYR A 61 20.09 -34.61 16.17
C TYR A 61 19.56 -33.59 17.19
N ASP A 62 20.38 -33.28 18.20
CA ASP A 62 20.18 -32.13 19.08
C ASP A 62 20.54 -30.85 18.32
N THR A 63 19.51 -30.19 17.75
CA THR A 63 19.67 -28.97 16.97
C THR A 63 18.91 -27.80 17.55
N THR A 64 19.43 -26.58 17.29
CA THR A 64 18.75 -25.32 17.58
C THR A 64 18.74 -24.48 16.31
N VAL A 65 17.55 -23.99 15.96
CA VAL A 65 17.35 -23.10 14.81
C VAL A 65 17.17 -21.67 15.32
N ASN A 66 17.91 -20.74 14.74
CA ASN A 66 17.84 -19.30 15.02
C ASN A 66 17.61 -18.54 13.73
N LEU A 67 16.91 -17.40 13.85
CA LEU A 67 16.70 -16.44 12.76
C LEU A 67 17.17 -15.07 13.24
N TYR A 68 18.09 -14.48 12.49
CA TYR A 68 18.60 -13.14 12.78
C TYR A 68 18.22 -12.20 11.64
N LYS A 69 17.94 -10.97 12.01
CA LYS A 69 17.69 -9.86 11.09
C LYS A 69 18.52 -8.67 11.56
N ASN A 70 19.19 -7.96 10.65
CA ASN A 70 19.89 -6.74 11.00
C ASN A 70 18.89 -5.61 11.31
N VAL A 71 19.36 -4.53 11.93
CA VAL A 71 18.53 -3.36 12.30
C VAL A 71 17.84 -2.75 11.10
N VAL A 72 18.53 -2.66 9.97
CA VAL A 72 18.00 -2.12 8.71
C VAL A 72 16.94 -3.05 8.06
N GLY A 73 16.98 -4.33 8.42
CA GLY A 73 15.97 -5.29 7.95
C GLY A 73 16.20 -5.90 6.58
N ASN A 74 17.34 -5.64 5.94
CA ASN A 74 17.67 -6.10 4.59
C ASN A 74 18.63 -7.31 4.55
N LYS A 75 19.04 -7.82 5.71
CA LYS A 75 19.90 -9.01 5.84
C LYS A 75 19.21 -10.01 6.78
N LEU A 76 18.96 -11.21 6.28
CA LEU A 76 18.36 -12.31 7.03
C LEU A 76 19.38 -13.42 7.16
N VAL A 77 19.58 -13.96 8.36
CA VAL A 77 20.46 -15.11 8.60
C VAL A 77 19.65 -16.22 9.24
N PHE A 78 19.55 -17.35 8.54
CA PHE A 78 19.07 -18.59 9.06
C PHE A 78 20.26 -19.38 9.60
N GLU A 79 20.20 -19.82 10.85
CA GLU A 79 21.26 -20.59 11.52
C GLU A 79 20.68 -21.85 12.10
N GLU A 80 21.34 -22.98 11.87
CA GLU A 80 21.09 -24.22 12.61
C GLU A 80 22.39 -24.71 13.24
N VAL A 81 22.36 -24.88 14.55
CA VAL A 81 23.47 -25.41 15.35
C VAL A 81 23.18 -26.88 15.65
N ASN A 82 24.04 -27.78 15.18
CA ASN A 82 23.96 -29.22 15.43
C ASN A 82 25.02 -29.61 16.48
N ARG A 83 24.55 -29.83 17.73
CA ARG A 83 25.46 -30.15 18.86
C ARG A 83 26.07 -31.53 18.77
N ASP A 84 25.34 -32.52 18.26
CA ASP A 84 25.84 -33.90 18.14
C ASP A 84 26.98 -33.99 17.12
N LEU A 85 26.90 -33.21 16.06
CA LEU A 85 27.93 -33.14 15.03
C LEU A 85 29.00 -32.07 15.34
N GLY A 86 28.73 -31.15 16.29
CA GLY A 86 29.61 -30.00 16.55
C GLY A 86 29.79 -29.14 15.31
N LEU A 87 28.71 -28.91 14.58
CA LEU A 87 28.65 -28.09 13.37
C LEU A 87 27.62 -27.02 13.46
N GLU A 88 27.91 -25.90 12.86
CA GLU A 88 26.97 -24.77 12.68
C GLU A 88 26.87 -24.44 11.19
N PHE A 89 25.64 -24.32 10.71
CA PHE A 89 25.38 -23.87 9.34
C PHE A 89 24.59 -22.58 9.35
N ARG A 90 25.06 -21.58 8.60
CA ARG A 90 24.39 -20.31 8.38
C ARG A 90 24.10 -20.08 6.91
N SER A 91 22.87 -19.63 6.62
CA SER A 91 22.45 -19.17 5.30
C SER A 91 22.00 -17.72 5.41
N ARG A 92 22.80 -16.78 4.91
CA ARG A 92 22.47 -15.35 4.88
C ARG A 92 21.89 -14.99 3.53
N TRP A 93 20.73 -14.33 3.54
CA TRP A 93 20.09 -13.78 2.35
C TRP A 93 20.16 -12.26 2.37
N THR A 94 20.62 -11.69 1.26
CA THR A 94 20.76 -10.26 1.00
C THR A 94 20.43 -9.93 -0.45
N MET A 95 20.32 -8.65 -0.76
CA MET A 95 20.12 -8.15 -2.12
C MET A 95 21.31 -7.30 -2.54
N SER A 96 21.74 -7.47 -3.77
CA SER A 96 22.68 -6.63 -4.48
C SER A 96 21.92 -5.89 -5.60
N ASP A 97 22.14 -4.61 -5.75
CA ASP A 97 21.51 -3.80 -6.79
C ASP A 97 21.98 -4.24 -8.20
N ARG A 98 23.25 -4.59 -8.28
CA ARG A 98 23.92 -5.00 -9.53
C ARG A 98 23.79 -6.48 -9.85
N PHE A 99 23.82 -7.35 -8.84
CA PHE A 99 23.95 -8.80 -9.04
C PHE A 99 22.67 -9.58 -8.68
N GLY A 100 21.65 -8.93 -8.06
CA GLY A 100 20.41 -9.57 -7.68
C GLY A 100 20.42 -10.21 -6.29
N PHE A 101 19.91 -11.43 -6.18
CA PHE A 101 19.74 -12.14 -4.91
C PHE A 101 21.04 -12.84 -4.51
N VAL A 102 21.48 -12.61 -3.27
CA VAL A 102 22.72 -13.18 -2.75
C VAL A 102 22.44 -14.10 -1.57
N LYS A 103 22.67 -15.39 -1.73
CA LYS A 103 22.73 -16.36 -0.66
C LYS A 103 24.18 -16.60 -0.28
N GLN A 104 24.56 -16.25 0.93
CA GLN A 104 25.86 -16.61 1.50
C GLN A 104 25.68 -17.76 2.47
N SER A 105 26.35 -18.87 2.20
CA SER A 105 26.41 -20.03 3.07
C SER A 105 27.73 -20.07 3.84
N GLU A 106 27.67 -20.44 5.12
CA GLU A 106 28.81 -20.63 6.00
C GLU A 106 28.65 -21.91 6.80
N ILE A 107 29.70 -22.71 6.89
CA ILE A 107 29.79 -23.86 7.79
C ILE A 107 30.96 -23.63 8.75
N ALA A 108 30.71 -23.83 10.05
CA ALA A 108 31.70 -23.75 11.10
C ALA A 108 31.79 -25.08 11.85
N ASN A 109 33.02 -25.53 12.13
CA ASN A 109 33.26 -26.63 13.04
C ASN A 109 33.43 -26.10 14.46
N THR A 110 32.43 -26.31 15.31
CA THR A 110 32.40 -25.81 16.71
C THR A 110 33.01 -26.84 17.69
N SER A 111 33.55 -27.95 17.18
CA SER A 111 34.13 -29.02 18.00
C SER A 111 35.65 -28.91 18.12
N ALA A 112 36.21 -29.62 19.11
CA ALA A 112 37.67 -29.68 19.35
C ALA A 112 38.46 -30.59 18.37
N SER A 113 37.78 -31.25 17.42
CA SER A 113 38.40 -32.19 16.46
C SER A 113 38.09 -31.79 15.02
N GLY A 114 38.98 -32.15 14.10
CA GLY A 114 38.75 -31.95 12.65
C GLY A 114 37.59 -32.75 12.11
N VAL A 115 36.98 -32.27 11.03
CA VAL A 115 35.89 -32.90 10.33
C VAL A 115 36.08 -32.80 8.82
N SER A 116 35.90 -33.90 8.09
CA SER A 116 35.82 -33.85 6.62
C SER A 116 34.37 -33.79 6.20
N LEU A 117 34.05 -32.86 5.32
CA LEU A 117 32.70 -32.63 4.87
C LEU A 117 32.57 -32.89 3.37
N SER A 118 31.38 -33.35 2.96
CA SER A 118 30.93 -33.33 1.56
C SER A 118 29.61 -32.59 1.53
N VAL A 119 29.56 -31.44 0.88
CA VAL A 119 28.46 -30.48 0.96
C VAL A 119 27.88 -30.28 -0.41
N LEU A 120 26.59 -30.49 -0.54
CA LEU A 120 25.78 -30.10 -1.68
C LEU A 120 24.89 -28.93 -1.22
N ASP A 121 25.17 -27.73 -1.69
CA ASP A 121 24.46 -26.49 -1.31
C ASP A 121 23.95 -25.77 -2.52
N GLY A 122 22.71 -25.22 -2.42
CA GLY A 122 22.12 -24.55 -3.55
C GLY A 122 20.75 -23.96 -3.31
N VAL A 123 20.09 -23.68 -4.43
CA VAL A 123 18.71 -23.21 -4.52
C VAL A 123 17.94 -24.05 -5.55
N GLU A 124 16.67 -24.28 -5.28
CA GLU A 124 15.82 -25.10 -6.14
C GLU A 124 14.52 -24.38 -6.51
N ASN A 125 13.88 -24.84 -7.59
CA ASN A 125 12.67 -24.28 -8.18
C ASN A 125 12.89 -22.86 -8.70
N LEU A 126 14.03 -22.62 -9.34
CA LEU A 126 14.32 -21.39 -10.05
C LEU A 126 13.37 -21.24 -11.23
N LEU A 127 12.73 -20.08 -11.35
CA LEU A 127 11.81 -19.77 -12.42
C LEU A 127 12.54 -19.15 -13.62
N PRO A 128 12.29 -19.62 -14.85
CA PRO A 128 12.70 -18.90 -16.03
C PRO A 128 11.86 -17.63 -16.20
N TRP A 129 12.42 -16.63 -16.85
CA TRP A 129 11.67 -15.41 -17.20
C TRP A 129 10.51 -15.72 -18.15
N GLY A 130 9.41 -14.94 -18.03
CA GLY A 130 8.22 -15.08 -18.86
C GLY A 130 7.20 -16.08 -18.31
N ALA A 131 7.48 -16.67 -17.15
CA ALA A 131 6.55 -17.51 -16.41
C ALA A 131 5.84 -16.67 -15.35
N GLY A 132 4.82 -15.90 -15.71
CA GLY A 132 4.03 -15.09 -14.80
C GLY A 132 3.32 -15.92 -13.72
N GLU A 133 2.85 -15.24 -12.66
CA GLU A 133 2.21 -15.90 -11.51
C GLU A 133 1.04 -16.82 -11.91
N GLU A 134 0.20 -16.37 -12.84
CA GLU A 134 -0.93 -17.17 -13.33
C GLU A 134 -0.49 -18.50 -13.93
N PHE A 135 0.61 -18.48 -14.70
CA PHE A 135 1.17 -19.68 -15.31
C PHE A 135 1.62 -20.71 -14.28
N HIS A 136 2.17 -20.26 -13.13
CA HIS A 136 2.61 -21.17 -12.07
C HIS A 136 1.49 -21.65 -11.17
N SER A 137 0.47 -20.81 -10.94
CA SER A 137 -0.59 -21.08 -9.97
C SER A 137 -1.78 -21.84 -10.58
N ARG A 138 -2.08 -21.61 -11.85
CA ARG A 138 -3.29 -22.17 -12.51
C ARG A 138 -3.02 -23.31 -13.46
N PHE A 139 -1.83 -23.37 -14.08
CA PHE A 139 -1.51 -24.40 -15.03
C PHE A 139 -0.72 -25.54 -14.36
N SER A 140 -0.93 -26.75 -14.86
CA SER A 140 -0.22 -27.94 -14.40
C SER A 140 1.27 -27.90 -14.74
N CYS A 141 1.99 -28.99 -14.45
CA CYS A 141 3.41 -29.16 -14.83
C CYS A 141 3.69 -29.12 -16.36
N LEU A 142 2.69 -28.81 -17.19
CA LEU A 142 2.88 -28.60 -18.65
C LEU A 142 3.98 -27.59 -18.93
N GLY A 143 4.02 -26.50 -18.14
CA GLY A 143 5.06 -25.48 -18.24
C GLY A 143 6.47 -26.01 -18.05
N ASP A 144 6.65 -27.06 -17.27
CA ASP A 144 7.97 -27.66 -17.07
C ASP A 144 8.56 -28.25 -18.36
N ALA A 145 7.71 -28.71 -19.31
CA ALA A 145 8.15 -29.24 -20.60
C ALA A 145 8.93 -28.22 -21.46
N TYR A 146 8.66 -26.94 -21.27
CA TYR A 146 9.32 -25.87 -22.02
C TYR A 146 10.58 -25.33 -21.32
N LYS A 147 10.89 -25.76 -20.09
CA LYS A 147 12.04 -25.26 -19.33
C LYS A 147 13.35 -25.87 -19.85
N GLN A 148 14.34 -25.02 -19.98
CA GLN A 148 15.69 -25.35 -20.34
C GLN A 148 16.65 -24.76 -19.33
N ASN A 149 17.46 -25.60 -18.69
CA ASN A 149 18.46 -25.23 -17.72
C ASN A 149 19.84 -25.58 -18.32
N GLU A 150 20.71 -24.61 -18.44
CA GLU A 150 22.05 -24.74 -19.05
C GLU A 150 23.12 -24.25 -18.08
N LEU A 151 24.29 -24.81 -18.13
CA LEU A 151 25.48 -24.41 -17.40
C LEU A 151 26.58 -24.02 -18.39
N ASP A 152 27.08 -22.80 -18.29
CA ASP A 152 28.35 -22.42 -18.90
C ASP A 152 29.50 -23.01 -18.08
N GLU A 153 30.15 -24.04 -18.59
CA GLU A 153 31.21 -24.78 -17.86
C GLU A 153 32.45 -23.92 -17.59
N GLU A 154 32.70 -22.90 -18.42
CA GLU A 154 33.86 -22.01 -18.29
C GLU A 154 33.75 -21.11 -17.04
N THR A 155 32.56 -20.59 -16.76
CA THR A 155 32.33 -19.61 -15.69
C THR A 155 31.54 -20.20 -14.54
N GLY A 156 30.87 -21.34 -14.74
CA GLY A 156 29.91 -21.89 -13.78
C GLY A 156 28.57 -21.14 -13.72
N LEU A 157 28.23 -20.36 -14.76
CA LEU A 157 26.98 -19.63 -14.87
C LEU A 157 25.84 -20.56 -15.31
N GLY A 158 24.82 -20.70 -14.47
CA GLY A 158 23.56 -21.37 -14.80
C GLY A 158 22.61 -20.39 -15.48
N ILE A 159 21.97 -20.82 -16.57
CA ILE A 159 21.00 -20.04 -17.36
C ILE A 159 19.69 -20.81 -17.44
N TYR A 160 18.61 -20.19 -17.03
CA TYR A 160 17.27 -20.78 -16.94
C TYR A 160 16.33 -20.01 -17.84
N ALA A 161 15.83 -20.66 -18.89
CA ALA A 161 14.96 -20.05 -19.88
C ALA A 161 13.82 -21.00 -20.30
N PHE A 162 12.83 -20.47 -20.99
CA PHE A 162 11.92 -21.29 -21.79
C PHE A 162 12.49 -21.49 -23.19
N THR A 163 12.26 -22.65 -23.79
CA THR A 163 12.55 -22.90 -25.20
C THR A 163 11.63 -22.10 -26.13
N SER A 164 10.41 -21.85 -25.67
CA SER A 164 9.47 -20.87 -26.20
C SER A 164 8.50 -20.49 -25.08
N ILE A 165 7.98 -19.26 -25.10
CA ILE A 165 6.94 -18.86 -24.14
C ILE A 165 5.66 -19.58 -24.55
N PRO A 166 5.03 -20.38 -23.66
CA PRO A 166 3.78 -21.07 -23.96
C PRO A 166 2.66 -20.08 -24.24
N GLY A 167 1.96 -20.22 -25.35
CA GLY A 167 0.79 -19.39 -25.70
C GLY A 167 0.15 -19.89 -26.99
N ASP A 168 -1.14 -19.58 -27.16
CA ASP A 168 -1.93 -19.94 -28.34
C ASP A 168 -1.81 -18.85 -29.44
N SER A 169 -0.61 -18.34 -29.67
CA SER A 169 -0.34 -17.40 -30.75
C SER A 169 0.13 -18.16 -32.00
N PRO A 170 -0.29 -17.74 -33.21
CA PRO A 170 0.22 -18.31 -34.45
C PRO A 170 1.68 -17.97 -34.70
N GLU A 171 2.26 -17.01 -33.98
CA GLU A 171 3.66 -16.63 -34.05
C GLU A 171 4.43 -17.23 -32.87
N PRO A 172 5.65 -17.81 -33.13
CA PRO A 172 6.47 -18.31 -32.04
C PRO A 172 6.94 -17.16 -31.14
N HIS A 173 6.73 -17.31 -29.85
CA HIS A 173 7.24 -16.37 -28.84
C HIS A 173 8.59 -16.87 -28.31
N GLU A 174 9.67 -16.27 -28.76
CA GLU A 174 11.00 -16.55 -28.24
C GLU A 174 11.18 -15.96 -26.85
N ALA A 175 11.83 -16.69 -25.94
CA ALA A 175 12.25 -16.16 -24.66
C ALA A 175 13.51 -15.29 -24.86
N LEU A 176 13.35 -13.98 -24.86
CA LEU A 176 14.45 -13.02 -25.10
C LEU A 176 15.24 -12.67 -23.82
N ARG A 177 14.80 -13.19 -22.66
CA ARG A 177 15.41 -12.99 -21.36
C ARG A 177 15.49 -14.30 -20.60
N ALA A 178 16.38 -14.34 -19.60
CA ALA A 178 16.53 -15.51 -18.74
C ALA A 178 16.77 -15.13 -17.28
N THR A 179 16.54 -16.10 -16.41
CA THR A 179 17.04 -16.09 -15.02
C THR A 179 18.44 -16.70 -15.03
N VAL A 180 19.34 -16.15 -14.23
CA VAL A 180 20.72 -16.65 -14.09
C VAL A 180 21.03 -17.01 -12.64
N CYS A 181 21.95 -17.96 -12.45
CA CYS A 181 22.48 -18.29 -11.13
C CYS A 181 23.95 -18.69 -11.25
N TRP A 182 24.78 -18.21 -10.34
CA TRP A 182 26.23 -18.50 -10.32
C TRP A 182 26.76 -18.51 -8.89
N SER A 183 28.02 -18.88 -8.71
CA SER A 183 28.61 -18.94 -7.37
C SER A 183 30.06 -18.43 -7.36
N THR A 184 30.52 -18.01 -6.19
CA THR A 184 31.89 -17.53 -5.98
C THR A 184 32.91 -18.65 -5.82
N VAL A 185 32.46 -19.92 -5.84
CA VAL A 185 33.41 -21.07 -5.88
C VAL A 185 33.95 -21.26 -7.28
N PRO A 186 35.20 -21.82 -7.43
CA PRO A 186 35.82 -22.04 -8.73
C PRO A 186 34.94 -22.80 -9.72
N ALA A 187 35.02 -22.49 -11.02
CA ALA A 187 34.23 -23.11 -12.07
C ALA A 187 34.41 -24.63 -12.15
N ALA A 188 35.56 -25.15 -11.79
CA ALA A 188 35.85 -26.58 -11.78
C ALA A 188 35.08 -27.39 -10.71
N VAL A 189 34.43 -26.73 -9.74
CA VAL A 189 33.60 -27.40 -8.74
C VAL A 189 32.35 -28.00 -9.41
N PRO A 190 31.99 -29.29 -9.17
CA PRO A 190 30.82 -29.90 -9.74
C PRO A 190 29.52 -29.16 -9.44
N ARG A 191 28.66 -29.01 -10.45
CA ARG A 191 27.38 -28.31 -10.34
C ARG A 191 26.22 -29.17 -10.86
N LEU A 192 25.02 -28.89 -10.31
CA LEU A 192 23.75 -29.39 -10.83
C LEU A 192 22.88 -28.21 -11.22
N VAL A 193 22.14 -28.34 -12.33
CA VAL A 193 21.16 -27.39 -12.80
C VAL A 193 19.72 -27.89 -12.66
N SER A 194 19.55 -29.02 -11.95
CA SER A 194 18.26 -29.58 -11.55
C SER A 194 18.34 -30.21 -10.15
N SER A 195 17.19 -30.46 -9.54
CA SER A 195 17.11 -31.17 -8.24
C SER A 195 17.08 -32.72 -8.38
N ALA A 196 17.26 -33.26 -9.60
CA ALA A 196 17.08 -34.67 -9.87
C ALA A 196 18.02 -35.62 -9.11
N GLN A 197 19.19 -35.14 -8.71
CA GLN A 197 20.22 -35.91 -8.03
C GLN A 197 20.32 -35.69 -6.51
N LEU A 198 19.39 -34.94 -5.91
CA LEU A 198 19.42 -34.66 -4.46
C LEU A 198 19.29 -35.94 -3.63
N ASP A 199 18.41 -36.86 -4.03
CA ASP A 199 18.22 -38.14 -3.34
C ASP A 199 19.43 -39.07 -3.53
N VAL A 200 20.05 -39.04 -4.70
CA VAL A 200 21.32 -39.74 -4.94
C VAL A 200 22.36 -39.32 -3.91
N PHE A 201 22.53 -38.02 -3.74
CA PHE A 201 23.46 -37.47 -2.77
C PHE A 201 23.07 -37.77 -1.31
N ARG A 202 21.75 -37.73 -0.97
CA ARG A 202 21.25 -38.11 0.36
C ARG A 202 21.59 -39.57 0.73
N HIS A 203 21.61 -40.46 -0.24
CA HIS A 203 22.00 -41.86 -0.03
C HIS A 203 23.52 -42.07 0.00
N GLY A 204 24.31 -40.99 -0.12
CA GLY A 204 25.76 -41.02 -0.08
C GLY A 204 26.43 -41.52 -1.36
N GLU A 205 25.68 -41.52 -2.47
CA GLU A 205 26.19 -41.87 -3.79
C GLU A 205 26.79 -40.62 -4.49
N PRO A 206 27.76 -40.79 -5.40
CA PRO A 206 28.38 -39.70 -6.12
C PRO A 206 27.40 -39.06 -7.12
N ILE A 207 27.36 -37.73 -7.18
CA ILE A 207 26.60 -36.98 -8.19
C ILE A 207 27.43 -36.86 -9.49
N ARG A 208 26.70 -36.65 -10.60
CA ARG A 208 27.28 -36.34 -11.91
C ARG A 208 27.01 -34.88 -12.24
N PRO A 209 28.04 -34.10 -12.64
CA PRO A 209 27.82 -32.74 -13.10
C PRO A 209 26.79 -32.66 -14.22
N GLU A 210 25.96 -31.64 -14.20
CA GLU A 210 24.92 -31.38 -15.20
C GLU A 210 25.30 -30.13 -15.99
N THR A 211 25.28 -30.22 -17.32
CA THR A 211 25.53 -29.09 -18.22
C THR A 211 24.27 -28.62 -18.94
N ARG A 212 23.31 -29.53 -19.16
CA ARG A 212 22.04 -29.21 -19.78
C ARG A 212 20.95 -30.15 -19.31
N VAL A 213 19.82 -29.59 -18.85
CA VAL A 213 18.64 -30.35 -18.43
C VAL A 213 17.40 -29.66 -19.00
N CYS A 214 16.60 -30.41 -19.76
CA CYS A 214 15.35 -29.96 -20.34
C CYS A 214 14.15 -30.59 -19.66
N GLY A 215 12.99 -29.88 -19.65
CA GLY A 215 11.74 -30.43 -19.16
C GLY A 215 11.67 -30.64 -17.65
N ARG A 216 12.48 -29.90 -16.88
CA ARG A 216 12.53 -29.96 -15.42
C ARG A 216 12.65 -28.59 -14.81
N ARG A 217 12.18 -28.45 -13.57
CA ARG A 217 12.36 -27.22 -12.77
C ARG A 217 13.82 -26.90 -12.62
N GLY A 218 14.15 -25.61 -12.71
CA GLY A 218 15.49 -25.10 -12.53
C GLY A 218 15.98 -25.26 -11.09
N ALA A 219 17.27 -25.55 -10.93
CA ALA A 219 17.97 -25.53 -9.64
C ALA A 219 19.43 -25.17 -9.88
N TYR A 220 20.13 -24.71 -8.86
CA TYR A 220 21.57 -24.50 -8.91
C TYR A 220 22.21 -25.03 -7.65
N PHE A 221 23.02 -26.07 -7.78
CA PHE A 221 23.75 -26.64 -6.66
C PHE A 221 25.23 -26.71 -6.95
N ILE A 222 26.04 -26.51 -5.92
CA ILE A 222 27.48 -26.71 -5.91
C ILE A 222 27.83 -27.88 -4.99
N HIS A 223 28.80 -28.69 -5.35
CA HIS A 223 29.30 -29.77 -4.51
C HIS A 223 30.75 -29.46 -4.09
N THR A 224 30.96 -29.21 -2.80
CA THR A 224 32.28 -28.93 -2.23
C THR A 224 32.65 -29.95 -1.16
N SER A 225 33.96 -30.16 -0.93
CA SER A 225 34.45 -31.15 0.04
C SER A 225 35.53 -30.52 0.96
N PRO A 226 35.14 -29.56 1.83
CA PRO A 226 36.08 -28.93 2.74
C PRO A 226 36.44 -29.88 3.90
N THR A 227 37.68 -29.71 4.41
CA THR A 227 38.13 -30.28 5.70
C THR A 227 38.32 -29.10 6.64
N LEU A 228 37.65 -29.12 7.80
CA LEU A 228 37.70 -28.06 8.78
C LEU A 228 38.39 -28.51 10.05
N GLY A 229 39.42 -27.80 10.46
CA GLY A 229 40.02 -27.93 11.78
C GLY A 229 39.09 -27.48 12.90
N PRO A 230 39.52 -27.62 14.18
CA PRO A 230 38.74 -27.06 15.30
C PRO A 230 38.52 -25.57 15.13
N GLU A 231 37.30 -25.12 15.37
CA GLU A 231 36.87 -23.71 15.28
C GLU A 231 37.05 -23.06 13.90
N GLU A 232 37.40 -23.85 12.88
CA GLU A 232 37.56 -23.37 11.52
C GLU A 232 36.18 -23.24 10.83
N ARG A 233 36.09 -22.28 9.89
CA ARG A 233 34.87 -22.04 9.09
C ARG A 233 35.19 -21.82 7.63
N THR A 234 34.27 -22.13 6.78
CA THR A 234 34.34 -21.86 5.33
C THR A 234 33.04 -21.22 4.86
N ARG A 235 33.14 -20.34 3.85
CA ARG A 235 32.00 -19.63 3.29
C ARG A 235 32.08 -19.54 1.78
N TRP A 236 30.92 -19.41 1.15
CA TRP A 236 30.76 -19.17 -0.28
C TRP A 236 29.46 -18.42 -0.54
N GLN A 237 29.29 -17.87 -1.76
CA GLN A 237 28.08 -17.19 -2.19
C GLN A 237 27.50 -17.89 -3.40
N ILE A 238 26.17 -17.93 -3.44
CA ILE A 238 25.35 -18.25 -4.61
C ILE A 238 24.54 -17.01 -4.92
N VAL A 239 24.64 -16.54 -6.17
CA VAL A 239 24.04 -15.29 -6.62
C VAL A 239 23.09 -15.60 -7.78
N ALA A 240 21.90 -15.04 -7.75
CA ALA A 240 20.90 -15.23 -8.78
C ALA A 240 20.26 -13.90 -9.17
N ASP A 241 19.94 -13.72 -10.43
CA ASP A 241 19.19 -12.58 -10.91
C ASP A 241 18.18 -12.98 -11.99
N VAL A 242 17.15 -12.16 -12.17
CA VAL A 242 16.00 -12.46 -13.02
C VAL A 242 15.90 -11.46 -14.18
N SER A 243 15.27 -11.87 -15.27
CA SER A 243 14.95 -10.97 -16.39
C SER A 243 16.18 -10.37 -17.10
N LEU A 244 17.31 -11.12 -17.21
CA LEU A 244 18.49 -10.65 -17.94
C LEU A 244 18.32 -10.88 -19.44
N SER A 245 18.68 -9.88 -20.23
CA SER A 245 18.79 -9.99 -21.68
C SER A 245 20.07 -10.77 -22.09
N HIS A 246 20.13 -11.19 -23.34
CA HIS A 246 21.32 -11.87 -23.90
C HIS A 246 22.61 -11.02 -23.77
N VAL A 247 22.49 -9.69 -23.87
CA VAL A 247 23.63 -8.77 -23.74
C VAL A 247 24.13 -8.76 -22.28
N GLU A 248 23.22 -8.62 -21.32
CA GLU A 248 23.55 -8.62 -19.89
C GLU A 248 24.16 -9.96 -19.45
N ILE A 249 23.65 -11.09 -19.96
CA ILE A 249 24.22 -12.41 -19.71
C ILE A 249 25.64 -12.53 -20.28
N ALA A 250 25.88 -12.04 -21.51
CA ALA A 250 27.21 -12.04 -22.11
C ALA A 250 28.20 -11.15 -21.37
N GLU A 251 27.73 -10.03 -20.80
CA GLU A 251 28.55 -9.14 -19.96
C GLU A 251 28.86 -9.79 -18.62
N LEU A 252 27.87 -10.41 -17.97
CA LEU A 252 28.07 -11.15 -16.73
C LEU A 252 29.05 -12.31 -16.93
N ARG A 253 28.92 -13.07 -18.02
CA ARG A 253 29.87 -14.15 -18.37
C ARG A 253 31.30 -13.62 -18.50
N ARG A 254 31.49 -12.52 -19.21
CA ARG A 254 32.82 -11.87 -19.33
C ARG A 254 33.38 -11.40 -17.97
N LEU A 255 32.52 -10.87 -17.14
CA LEU A 255 32.87 -10.42 -15.80
C LEU A 255 33.35 -11.61 -14.93
N LEU A 256 32.57 -12.70 -14.90
CA LEU A 256 32.90 -13.92 -14.16
C LEU A 256 34.23 -14.54 -14.64
N ALA A 257 34.49 -14.54 -15.95
CA ALA A 257 35.72 -15.10 -16.52
C ALA A 257 36.99 -14.25 -16.18
N ASN A 258 36.84 -12.95 -15.97
CA ASN A 258 37.98 -12.03 -15.86
C ASN A 258 38.20 -11.42 -14.46
N THR A 259 37.33 -11.73 -13.49
CA THR A 259 37.39 -11.13 -12.16
C THR A 259 37.79 -12.17 -11.11
N ALA A 260 38.94 -11.97 -10.47
CA ALA A 260 39.44 -12.87 -9.45
C ALA A 260 38.70 -12.81 -8.11
N ASP A 261 38.20 -11.64 -7.73
CA ASP A 261 37.46 -11.40 -6.47
C ASP A 261 36.01 -10.97 -6.71
N MET A 262 35.21 -11.88 -7.24
CA MET A 262 33.79 -11.69 -7.38
C MET A 262 33.09 -11.60 -6.01
N ALA A 263 33.56 -12.31 -5.00
CA ALA A 263 32.97 -12.29 -3.67
C ALA A 263 33.04 -10.89 -3.03
N GLY A 264 34.21 -10.26 -3.11
CA GLY A 264 34.42 -8.88 -2.61
C GLY A 264 33.57 -7.86 -3.37
N MET A 265 33.41 -8.03 -4.69
CA MET A 265 32.54 -7.15 -5.49
C MET A 265 31.06 -7.26 -5.07
N VAL A 266 30.58 -8.47 -4.86
CA VAL A 266 29.19 -8.71 -4.39
C VAL A 266 29.00 -8.13 -2.99
N ASP A 267 29.92 -8.40 -2.07
CA ASP A 267 29.84 -7.85 -0.69
C ASP A 267 29.85 -6.31 -0.69
N ALA A 268 30.67 -5.67 -1.52
CA ALA A 268 30.74 -4.22 -1.63
C ALA A 268 29.42 -3.61 -2.13
N ASP A 269 28.80 -4.22 -3.14
CA ASP A 269 27.53 -3.77 -3.70
C ASP A 269 26.36 -3.99 -2.71
N VAL A 270 26.34 -5.10 -1.97
CA VAL A 270 25.38 -5.33 -0.88
C VAL A 270 25.47 -4.26 0.22
N GLU A 271 26.70 -3.88 0.61
CA GLU A 271 26.90 -2.83 1.61
C GLU A 271 26.51 -1.43 1.06
N GLU A 272 26.74 -1.17 -0.22
CA GLU A 272 26.27 0.05 -0.88
C GLU A 272 24.73 0.10 -0.88
N GLY A 273 24.06 -0.99 -1.25
CA GLY A 273 22.60 -1.10 -1.18
C GLY A 273 22.05 -0.87 0.25
N THR A 274 22.78 -1.32 1.28
CA THR A 274 22.41 -1.08 2.68
C THR A 274 22.52 0.42 3.01
N ARG A 275 23.62 1.08 2.64
CA ARG A 275 23.79 2.53 2.85
C ARG A 275 22.73 3.35 2.11
N ASN A 276 22.38 2.96 0.88
CA ASN A 276 21.33 3.63 0.11
C ASN A 276 19.96 3.52 0.81
N LEU A 277 19.63 2.35 1.36
CA LEU A 277 18.39 2.16 2.12
C LEU A 277 18.38 3.00 3.41
N GLU A 278 19.50 3.02 4.14
CA GLU A 278 19.66 3.87 5.33
C GLU A 278 19.47 5.35 4.98
N THR A 279 20.03 5.82 3.87
CA THR A 279 19.89 7.19 3.39
C THR A 279 18.45 7.54 3.05
N ILE A 280 17.74 6.65 2.35
CA ILE A 280 16.33 6.84 1.99
C ILE A 280 15.46 6.95 3.25
N VAL A 281 15.64 6.04 4.20
CA VAL A 281 14.86 6.05 5.45
C VAL A 281 15.23 7.22 6.36
N ALA A 282 16.52 7.59 6.39
CA ALA A 282 17.00 8.75 7.14
C ALA A 282 16.40 10.07 6.61
N SER A 283 16.14 10.17 5.29
CA SER A 283 15.49 11.37 4.72
C SER A 283 14.09 11.63 5.29
N ALA A 284 13.41 10.60 5.79
CA ALA A 284 12.11 10.67 6.43
C ALA A 284 12.21 10.49 7.96
N ASP A 285 13.30 10.94 8.58
CA ASP A 285 13.54 10.88 10.04
C ASP A 285 13.53 9.47 10.65
N GLY A 286 13.77 8.43 9.84
CA GLY A 286 13.74 7.05 10.29
C GLY A 286 14.98 6.58 11.02
N LEU A 287 16.08 7.34 11.01
CA LEU A 287 17.34 6.97 11.67
C LEU A 287 17.44 7.63 13.04
N GLN A 288 17.50 6.83 14.11
CA GLN A 288 17.70 7.28 15.47
C GLN A 288 19.03 6.75 16.01
N LEU A 289 19.79 7.64 16.65
CA LEU A 289 21.06 7.33 17.30
C LEU A 289 20.88 7.37 18.82
N THR A 290 20.37 6.29 19.38
CA THR A 290 20.08 6.15 20.81
C THR A 290 20.71 4.87 21.37
N ASP A 291 20.82 4.76 22.69
CA ASP A 291 21.26 3.55 23.38
C ASP A 291 20.20 2.43 23.35
N ASP A 292 18.93 2.77 23.05
CA ASP A 292 17.86 1.81 22.86
C ASP A 292 17.88 1.26 21.43
N THR A 293 18.68 0.23 21.20
CA THR A 293 18.80 -0.43 19.90
C THR A 293 17.49 -1.02 19.41
N LEU A 294 16.66 -1.57 20.32
CA LEU A 294 15.39 -2.17 19.95
C LEU A 294 14.37 -1.12 19.55
N GLY A 295 14.24 -0.02 20.29
CA GLY A 295 13.41 1.11 19.96
C GLY A 295 13.83 1.75 18.64
N SER A 296 15.13 1.94 18.42
CA SER A 296 15.69 2.46 17.16
C SER A 296 15.38 1.54 15.97
N ALA A 297 15.46 0.22 16.13
CA ALA A 297 15.12 -0.74 15.08
C ALA A 297 13.62 -0.74 14.76
N HIS A 298 12.76 -0.62 15.77
CA HIS A 298 11.31 -0.49 15.58
C HIS A 298 10.97 0.80 14.83
N HIS A 299 11.55 1.93 15.25
CA HIS A 299 11.35 3.21 14.57
C HIS A 299 11.78 3.15 13.11
N PHE A 300 12.98 2.66 12.83
CA PHE A 300 13.48 2.47 11.46
C PHE A 300 12.52 1.61 10.63
N SER A 301 12.07 0.48 11.19
CA SER A 301 11.14 -0.44 10.50
C SER A 301 9.79 0.22 10.20
N ASN A 302 9.24 1.02 11.12
CA ASN A 302 7.99 1.74 10.93
C ASN A 302 8.11 2.81 9.84
N VAL A 303 9.20 3.60 9.87
CA VAL A 303 9.45 4.61 8.83
C VAL A 303 9.68 3.96 7.47
N LEU A 304 10.50 2.90 7.41
CA LEU A 304 10.70 2.13 6.17
C LEU A 304 9.36 1.61 5.60
N PHE A 305 8.48 1.07 6.46
CA PHE A 305 7.18 0.59 6.04
C PHE A 305 6.32 1.72 5.44
N ASN A 306 6.30 2.90 6.08
CA ASN A 306 5.57 4.06 5.57
C ASN A 306 6.15 4.58 4.25
N VAL A 307 7.49 4.68 4.16
CA VAL A 307 8.19 5.11 2.94
C VAL A 307 7.96 4.14 1.78
N MET A 308 8.03 2.85 2.02
CA MET A 308 7.74 1.84 0.98
C MET A 308 6.30 1.89 0.47
N ARG A 309 5.35 2.30 1.30
CA ARG A 309 3.94 2.42 0.90
C ARG A 309 3.61 3.76 0.27
N GLY A 310 4.08 4.85 0.86
CA GLY A 310 3.75 6.21 0.47
C GLY A 310 4.81 6.92 -0.37
N GLY A 311 6.04 6.40 -0.40
CA GLY A 311 7.18 7.10 -0.97
C GLY A 311 7.87 8.05 0.01
N THR A 312 8.93 8.71 -0.46
CA THR A 312 9.62 9.76 0.27
C THR A 312 10.07 10.87 -0.69
N PHE A 313 10.29 12.06 -0.16
CA PHE A 313 10.85 13.21 -0.88
C PHE A 313 12.37 13.20 -0.76
N GLU A 314 13.06 12.36 -1.54
CA GLU A 314 14.51 12.17 -1.44
C GLU A 314 15.33 13.46 -1.66
N SER A 315 14.82 14.37 -2.50
CA SER A 315 15.42 15.69 -2.74
C SER A 315 14.89 16.77 -1.78
N SER A 316 14.25 16.36 -0.67
CA SER A 316 13.59 17.28 0.26
C SER A 316 12.57 18.17 -0.48
N TYR A 317 12.66 19.49 -0.38
CA TYR A 317 11.73 20.45 -1.00
C TYR A 317 12.10 20.84 -2.44
N ARG A 318 13.11 20.21 -3.03
CA ARG A 318 13.50 20.46 -4.41
C ARG A 318 12.64 19.70 -5.38
N VAL A 319 12.05 20.43 -6.31
CA VAL A 319 11.20 19.92 -7.38
C VAL A 319 12.02 19.80 -8.66
N PRO A 320 12.17 18.59 -9.24
CA PRO A 320 12.79 18.42 -10.55
C PRO A 320 11.85 19.00 -11.63
N VAL A 321 12.36 19.94 -12.42
CA VAL A 321 11.54 20.67 -13.38
C VAL A 321 11.17 19.83 -14.61
N ASP A 322 12.05 18.90 -15.00
CA ASP A 322 11.77 17.97 -16.09
C ASP A 322 10.57 17.04 -15.77
N ASP A 323 10.51 16.50 -14.57
CA ASP A 323 9.37 15.69 -14.11
C ASP A 323 8.10 16.53 -13.96
N LEU A 324 8.22 17.74 -13.41
CA LEU A 324 7.08 18.67 -13.30
C LEU A 324 6.52 19.04 -14.69
N ASP A 325 7.37 19.31 -15.69
CA ASP A 325 6.97 19.59 -17.09
C ASP A 325 6.18 18.42 -17.67
N ASP A 326 6.68 17.20 -17.48
CA ASP A 326 5.99 15.97 -17.91
C ASP A 326 4.63 15.80 -17.22
N VAL A 327 4.54 16.11 -15.93
CA VAL A 327 3.29 16.06 -15.18
C VAL A 327 2.31 17.11 -15.70
N VAL A 328 2.71 18.37 -15.85
CA VAL A 328 1.84 19.43 -16.39
C VAL A 328 1.31 19.06 -17.78
N ARG A 329 2.16 18.52 -18.64
CA ARG A 329 1.79 18.05 -19.98
C ARG A 329 0.80 16.89 -19.94
N SER A 330 0.99 15.96 -19.01
CA SER A 330 0.12 14.80 -18.85
C SER A 330 -1.26 15.19 -18.32
N PHE A 331 -1.30 16.14 -17.39
CA PHE A 331 -2.57 16.64 -16.84
C PHE A 331 -3.33 17.48 -17.85
N ASN A 332 -2.67 18.47 -18.48
CA ASN A 332 -3.37 19.36 -19.40
C ASN A 332 -2.44 19.90 -20.49
N ARG A 333 -2.64 19.41 -21.70
CA ARG A 333 -1.81 19.78 -22.86
C ARG A 333 -1.91 21.26 -23.22
N GLU A 334 -3.08 21.88 -23.06
CA GLU A 334 -3.28 23.31 -23.36
C GLU A 334 -2.57 24.19 -22.32
N VAL A 335 -2.65 23.82 -21.05
CA VAL A 335 -1.93 24.53 -19.97
C VAL A 335 -0.43 24.41 -20.17
N HIS A 336 0.06 23.23 -20.49
CA HIS A 336 1.48 23.00 -20.77
C HIS A 336 1.97 23.88 -21.94
N GLU A 337 1.25 23.86 -23.10
CA GLU A 337 1.64 24.65 -24.26
C GLU A 337 1.63 26.17 -23.98
N ARG A 338 0.65 26.65 -23.21
CA ARG A 338 0.55 28.06 -22.78
C ARG A 338 1.69 28.49 -21.88
N HIS A 339 2.18 27.61 -21.03
CA HIS A 339 3.20 27.90 -20.00
C HIS A 339 4.57 27.29 -20.29
N ARG A 340 4.81 26.79 -21.50
CA ARG A 340 6.07 26.14 -21.91
C ARG A 340 7.30 26.99 -21.61
N ASP A 341 7.28 28.27 -21.99
CA ASP A 341 8.41 29.18 -21.81
C ASP A 341 8.63 29.50 -20.31
N PHE A 342 7.56 29.58 -19.55
CA PHE A 342 7.63 29.73 -18.09
C PHE A 342 8.27 28.50 -17.45
N LEU A 343 7.80 27.28 -17.76
CA LEU A 343 8.35 26.04 -17.23
C LEU A 343 9.84 25.91 -17.59
N ALA A 344 10.22 26.18 -18.83
CA ALA A 344 11.62 26.18 -19.27
C ALA A 344 12.49 27.22 -18.52
N SER A 345 11.90 28.29 -17.99
CA SER A 345 12.61 29.33 -17.23
C SER A 345 12.90 28.96 -15.79
N LEU A 346 12.38 27.81 -15.28
CA LEU A 346 12.53 27.40 -13.89
C LEU A 346 13.90 26.79 -13.56
N GLY A 347 14.69 26.41 -14.59
CA GLY A 347 15.97 25.72 -14.44
C GLY A 347 15.79 24.20 -14.30
N ASP A 348 16.78 23.50 -13.76
CA ASP A 348 16.75 22.05 -13.60
C ASP A 348 15.95 21.62 -12.37
N GLU A 349 16.09 22.40 -11.29
CA GLU A 349 15.40 22.19 -10.00
C GLU A 349 14.97 23.51 -9.41
N ILE A 350 13.85 23.52 -8.69
CA ILE A 350 13.32 24.68 -8.00
C ILE A 350 12.79 24.30 -6.61
N ASP A 351 12.93 25.19 -5.64
CA ASP A 351 12.34 25.04 -4.30
C ASP A 351 10.81 25.17 -4.34
N LEU A 352 10.09 24.27 -3.66
CA LEU A 352 8.61 24.21 -3.70
C LEU A 352 7.91 25.53 -3.33
N PRO A 353 8.23 26.20 -2.21
CA PRO A 353 7.64 27.51 -1.90
C PRO A 353 7.85 28.54 -3.01
N THR A 354 9.07 28.63 -3.53
CA THR A 354 9.42 29.53 -4.65
C THR A 354 8.64 29.18 -5.92
N LEU A 355 8.49 27.89 -6.22
CA LEU A 355 7.69 27.42 -7.36
C LEU A 355 6.23 27.87 -7.22
N LEU A 356 5.61 27.65 -6.07
CA LEU A 356 4.21 28.02 -5.81
C LEU A 356 3.99 29.53 -5.96
N ASP A 357 4.91 30.36 -5.47
CA ASP A 357 4.82 31.82 -5.63
C ASP A 357 4.94 32.22 -7.11
N ARG A 358 5.92 31.69 -7.83
CA ARG A 358 6.11 32.01 -9.27
C ARG A 358 4.94 31.53 -10.14
N VAL A 359 4.36 30.38 -9.82
CA VAL A 359 3.19 29.86 -10.54
C VAL A 359 1.96 30.72 -10.25
N ARG A 360 1.78 31.20 -9.02
CA ARG A 360 0.70 32.11 -8.67
C ARG A 360 0.78 33.45 -9.43
N GLU A 361 1.99 33.95 -9.66
CA GLU A 361 2.23 35.14 -10.49
C GLU A 361 1.80 34.97 -11.95
N GLN A 362 1.70 33.75 -12.45
CA GLN A 362 1.19 33.48 -13.81
C GLN A 362 -0.32 33.72 -13.93
N GLY A 363 -1.08 33.76 -12.84
CA GLY A 363 -2.51 34.02 -12.82
C GLY A 363 -3.39 32.92 -13.45
N ASP A 364 -2.82 31.74 -13.75
CA ASP A 364 -3.58 30.60 -14.29
C ASP A 364 -3.89 29.60 -13.17
N SER A 365 -5.16 29.55 -12.77
CA SER A 365 -5.63 28.65 -11.71
C SER A 365 -5.51 27.17 -12.06
N ARG A 366 -5.48 26.79 -13.35
CA ARG A 366 -5.29 25.41 -13.79
C ARG A 366 -3.84 24.98 -13.57
N LEU A 367 -2.89 25.82 -13.93
CA LEU A 367 -1.47 25.56 -13.66
C LEU A 367 -1.22 25.49 -12.15
N LEU A 368 -1.78 26.45 -11.38
CA LEU A 368 -1.63 26.47 -9.93
C LEU A 368 -2.18 25.20 -9.28
N ARG A 369 -3.34 24.69 -9.73
CA ARG A 369 -3.91 23.44 -9.26
C ARG A 369 -2.97 22.26 -9.53
N ILE A 370 -2.47 22.12 -10.77
CA ILE A 370 -1.59 20.99 -11.13
C ILE A 370 -0.35 20.97 -10.26
N VAL A 371 0.25 22.15 -10.01
CA VAL A 371 1.43 22.28 -9.16
C VAL A 371 1.10 21.99 -7.68
N HIS A 372 -0.09 22.36 -7.21
CA HIS A 372 -0.54 21.98 -5.88
C HIS A 372 -0.85 20.48 -5.74
N GLU A 373 -1.13 19.75 -6.81
CA GLU A 373 -1.30 18.29 -6.77
C GLU A 373 0.01 17.51 -6.99
N TYR A 374 1.08 18.20 -7.36
CA TYR A 374 2.35 17.58 -7.67
C TYR A 374 3.08 17.11 -6.40
N LEU A 375 3.52 15.85 -6.40
CA LEU A 375 4.28 15.22 -5.33
C LEU A 375 5.44 14.43 -5.94
N PRO A 376 6.71 14.91 -5.84
CA PRO A 376 7.90 14.24 -6.37
C PRO A 376 8.35 13.10 -5.46
N LEU A 377 7.50 12.10 -5.30
CA LEU A 377 7.74 10.95 -4.45
C LEU A 377 8.50 9.86 -5.20
N SER A 378 9.47 9.28 -4.54
CA SER A 378 10.24 8.12 -5.00
C SER A 378 10.11 6.95 -4.02
N PHE A 379 10.59 5.78 -4.40
CA PHE A 379 10.63 4.59 -3.56
C PHE A 379 9.26 4.07 -3.09
N SER A 380 8.16 4.55 -3.65
CA SER A 380 6.84 4.01 -3.37
C SER A 380 6.65 2.69 -4.10
N ARG A 381 6.23 1.66 -3.37
CA ARG A 381 5.73 0.44 -4.03
C ARG A 381 4.38 0.73 -4.66
N ARG A 382 4.16 0.17 -5.83
CA ARG A 382 2.81 0.08 -6.37
C ARG A 382 2.05 -0.96 -5.57
N HIS A 383 0.85 -0.63 -5.20
CA HIS A 383 -0.22 -1.45 -4.66
C HIS A 383 0.19 -2.82 -4.09
N GLY A 384 -0.38 -3.17 -2.96
CA GLY A 384 -0.42 -4.54 -2.48
C GLY A 384 0.33 -4.80 -1.18
N ASP A 385 -0.04 -5.92 -0.61
CA ASP A 385 0.57 -6.54 0.54
C ASP A 385 0.90 -7.99 0.16
N PRO A 386 2.15 -8.45 0.27
CA PRO A 386 2.53 -9.81 -0.12
C PRO A 386 1.81 -10.91 0.65
N SER A 387 1.20 -10.60 1.80
CA SER A 387 0.38 -11.55 2.56
C SER A 387 -1.00 -11.81 1.94
N ARG A 388 -1.44 -11.00 0.95
CA ARG A 388 -2.77 -11.08 0.37
C ARG A 388 -2.72 -11.49 -1.10
N PRO A 389 -3.41 -12.55 -1.52
CA PRO A 389 -3.27 -13.13 -2.86
C PRO A 389 -3.79 -12.23 -4.00
N TRP A 390 -4.65 -11.24 -3.69
CA TRP A 390 -5.17 -10.28 -4.66
C TRP A 390 -4.32 -9.02 -4.79
N ASN A 391 -3.30 -8.87 -3.94
CA ASN A 391 -2.44 -7.70 -3.93
C ASN A 391 -1.15 -8.02 -4.70
N ARG A 392 -1.09 -7.57 -5.94
CA ARG A 392 0.15 -7.51 -6.70
C ARG A 392 0.84 -6.20 -6.39
N PHE A 393 2.14 -6.24 -6.13
CA PHE A 393 2.92 -5.03 -5.92
C PHE A 393 4.18 -5.05 -6.77
N SER A 394 4.63 -3.87 -7.15
CA SER A 394 5.93 -3.66 -7.75
C SER A 394 6.64 -2.50 -7.07
N ILE A 395 7.96 -2.49 -7.14
CA ILE A 395 8.79 -1.38 -6.70
C ILE A 395 9.70 -1.04 -7.87
N GLU A 396 9.38 0.05 -8.58
CA GLU A 396 10.18 0.57 -9.67
C GLU A 396 10.92 1.82 -9.18
N VAL A 397 12.16 1.66 -8.78
CA VAL A 397 12.99 2.76 -8.27
C VAL A 397 13.88 3.38 -9.34
N LYS A 398 14.16 2.64 -10.42
CA LYS A 398 15.04 3.07 -11.51
C LYS A 398 14.45 2.72 -12.85
N GLY A 399 14.52 3.64 -13.78
CA GLY A 399 14.19 3.39 -15.20
C GLY A 399 15.28 2.57 -15.89
N GLN A 400 15.01 2.17 -17.14
CA GLN A 400 15.95 1.41 -17.97
C GLN A 400 17.29 2.12 -18.19
N ASN A 401 17.33 3.45 -18.06
CA ASN A 401 18.53 4.29 -18.17
C ASN A 401 19.27 4.47 -16.82
N GLY A 402 18.87 3.77 -15.77
CA GLY A 402 19.44 3.87 -14.43
C GLY A 402 19.01 5.13 -13.64
N ARG A 403 18.23 6.05 -14.23
CA ARG A 403 17.69 7.21 -13.51
C ARG A 403 16.61 6.77 -12.52
N ARG A 404 16.55 7.44 -11.39
CA ARG A 404 15.46 7.25 -10.43
C ARG A 404 14.13 7.62 -11.08
N LEU A 405 13.11 6.81 -10.80
CA LEU A 405 11.75 7.07 -11.21
C LEU A 405 11.00 7.74 -10.06
N LEU A 406 10.39 8.88 -10.36
CA LEU A 406 9.41 9.49 -9.49
C LEU A 406 8.05 8.89 -9.79
N GLY A 407 7.30 8.58 -8.74
CA GLY A 407 5.97 8.03 -8.88
C GLY A 407 5.51 7.35 -7.60
N TYR A 408 4.20 7.22 -7.50
CA TYR A 408 3.55 6.54 -6.39
C TYR A 408 2.23 5.95 -6.87
N GLU A 409 1.83 4.90 -6.20
CA GLU A 409 0.55 4.25 -6.42
C GLU A 409 0.11 3.56 -5.13
N GLY A 410 -1.14 3.74 -4.74
CA GLY A 410 -1.69 3.07 -3.59
C GLY A 410 -3.19 3.17 -3.51
N ASN A 411 -3.80 2.28 -2.75
CA ASN A 411 -5.19 2.43 -2.38
C ASN A 411 -5.37 3.77 -1.69
N TRP A 412 -6.41 4.48 -2.07
CA TRP A 412 -6.73 5.79 -1.50
C TRP A 412 -6.78 5.73 0.03
N ARG A 413 -7.42 4.71 0.57
CA ARG A 413 -7.51 4.44 2.01
C ARG A 413 -6.14 4.35 2.71
N ASP A 414 -5.17 3.69 2.08
CA ASP A 414 -3.91 3.35 2.75
C ASP A 414 -2.85 4.43 2.55
N ILE A 415 -2.75 5.03 1.37
CA ILE A 415 -1.65 5.92 1.01
C ILE A 415 -1.67 7.23 1.81
N PHE A 416 -2.85 7.81 2.05
CA PHE A 416 -2.97 9.05 2.83
C PHE A 416 -2.57 8.87 4.29
N GLN A 417 -2.77 7.68 4.86
CA GLN A 417 -2.28 7.35 6.19
C GLN A 417 -0.75 7.36 6.25
N ASN A 418 -0.09 6.87 5.21
CA ASN A 418 1.37 6.91 5.13
C ASN A 418 1.89 8.33 4.88
N TRP A 419 1.17 9.12 4.10
CA TRP A 419 1.52 10.53 3.86
C TRP A 419 1.30 11.44 5.07
N GLU A 420 0.35 11.13 5.95
CA GLU A 420 0.25 11.81 7.26
C GLU A 420 1.59 11.72 8.01
N ALA A 421 2.14 10.50 8.15
CA ALA A 421 3.43 10.30 8.79
C ALA A 421 4.57 11.02 8.05
N LEU A 422 4.61 10.96 6.72
CA LEU A 422 5.62 11.61 5.90
C LEU A 422 5.59 13.14 6.01
N CYS A 423 4.40 13.75 6.10
CA CYS A 423 4.24 15.19 6.21
C CYS A 423 4.75 15.76 7.54
N HIS A 424 4.94 14.94 8.59
CA HIS A 424 5.66 15.41 9.79
C HIS A 424 7.13 15.69 9.52
N SER A 425 7.77 14.91 8.63
CA SER A 425 9.15 15.15 8.19
C SER A 425 9.25 16.21 7.09
N PHE A 426 8.18 16.36 6.28
CA PHE A 426 8.14 17.28 5.14
C PHE A 426 6.88 18.15 5.15
N PRO A 427 6.72 19.05 6.15
CA PRO A 427 5.49 19.83 6.32
C PRO A 427 5.15 20.75 5.14
N GLU A 428 6.14 21.20 4.33
CA GLU A 428 5.87 22.07 3.17
C GLU A 428 5.00 21.42 2.10
N PHE A 429 4.88 20.08 2.09
CA PHE A 429 4.02 19.33 1.17
C PHE A 429 2.61 19.06 1.71
N VAL A 430 2.27 19.47 2.93
CA VAL A 430 0.96 19.15 3.54
C VAL A 430 -0.19 19.65 2.67
N GLU A 431 -0.11 20.91 2.19
CA GLU A 431 -1.15 21.49 1.33
C GLU A 431 -1.24 20.78 -0.02
N ASN A 432 -0.10 20.31 -0.57
CA ASN A 432 -0.09 19.51 -1.80
C ASN A 432 -0.82 18.17 -1.59
N VAL A 433 -0.61 17.52 -0.45
CA VAL A 433 -1.32 16.29 -0.08
C VAL A 433 -2.81 16.56 0.13
N ILE A 434 -3.19 17.66 0.79
CA ILE A 434 -4.60 18.07 0.93
C ILE A 434 -5.23 18.28 -0.44
N CYS A 435 -4.57 19.03 -1.34
CA CYS A 435 -5.07 19.28 -2.69
C CYS A 435 -5.29 17.98 -3.45
N LYS A 436 -4.32 17.06 -3.41
CA LYS A 436 -4.43 15.74 -4.02
C LYS A 436 -5.62 14.97 -3.46
N PHE A 437 -5.79 14.99 -2.14
CA PHE A 437 -6.89 14.33 -1.45
C PHE A 437 -8.25 14.84 -1.91
N VAL A 438 -8.49 16.15 -1.82
CA VAL A 438 -9.81 16.72 -2.10
C VAL A 438 -10.13 16.74 -3.59
N ASN A 439 -9.15 16.90 -4.48
CA ASN A 439 -9.36 16.90 -5.93
C ASN A 439 -9.70 15.51 -6.47
N THR A 440 -9.33 14.45 -5.79
CA THR A 440 -9.73 13.08 -6.14
C THR A 440 -11.07 12.67 -5.54
N SER A 441 -11.72 13.52 -4.73
CA SER A 441 -13.09 13.28 -4.26
C SER A 441 -14.14 13.68 -5.29
N THR A 442 -15.24 12.93 -5.31
CA THR A 442 -16.36 13.11 -6.25
C THR A 442 -17.31 14.24 -5.81
N ALA A 443 -18.16 14.69 -6.73
CA ALA A 443 -19.14 15.75 -6.45
C ALA A 443 -20.25 15.32 -5.48
N ASP A 444 -20.48 14.04 -5.30
CA ASP A 444 -21.41 13.47 -4.32
C ASP A 444 -20.76 13.05 -2.99
N GLY A 445 -19.45 13.40 -2.82
CA GLY A 445 -18.75 13.33 -1.54
C GLY A 445 -18.06 12.00 -1.24
N TYR A 446 -17.73 11.23 -2.26
CA TYR A 446 -16.99 9.97 -2.15
C TYR A 446 -15.60 10.09 -2.77
N ASN A 447 -14.86 9.01 -2.81
CA ASN A 447 -13.52 8.98 -3.38
C ASN A 447 -13.30 7.73 -4.24
N PRO A 448 -12.35 7.75 -5.20
CA PRO A 448 -12.01 6.62 -6.03
C PRO A 448 -11.28 5.53 -5.24
N TYR A 449 -11.01 4.41 -5.89
CA TYR A 449 -10.34 3.27 -5.28
C TYR A 449 -8.85 3.53 -5.05
N ARG A 450 -8.14 4.09 -6.04
CA ARG A 450 -6.69 4.18 -6.07
C ARG A 450 -6.20 5.54 -6.51
N ILE A 451 -5.05 5.94 -5.97
CA ILE A 451 -4.32 7.15 -6.35
C ILE A 451 -2.98 6.77 -6.94
N THR A 452 -2.61 7.49 -7.99
CA THR A 452 -1.32 7.38 -8.68
C THR A 452 -0.70 8.76 -8.88
N GLY A 453 0.56 8.80 -9.25
CA GLY A 453 1.23 10.04 -9.68
C GLY A 453 0.51 10.72 -10.85
N LYS A 454 -0.21 9.94 -11.66
CA LYS A 454 -1.02 10.40 -12.79
C LYS A 454 -2.51 10.60 -12.48
N GLY A 455 -2.88 10.83 -11.23
CA GLY A 455 -4.26 11.11 -10.84
C GLY A 455 -4.88 10.01 -9.99
N TYR A 456 -6.05 9.52 -10.36
CA TYR A 456 -6.80 8.52 -9.63
C TYR A 456 -7.36 7.46 -10.59
N GLU A 457 -7.72 6.31 -10.03
CA GLU A 457 -8.29 5.19 -10.76
C GLU A 457 -9.49 4.60 -10.01
N TRP A 458 -10.39 3.98 -10.76
CA TRP A 458 -11.51 3.19 -10.25
C TRP A 458 -11.42 1.76 -10.75
N GLU A 459 -12.05 0.82 -10.07
CA GLU A 459 -12.16 -0.54 -10.57
C GLU A 459 -13.27 -0.66 -11.61
N VAL A 460 -12.98 -1.39 -12.68
CA VAL A 460 -13.98 -1.79 -13.66
C VAL A 460 -14.48 -3.18 -13.29
N PRO A 461 -15.80 -3.37 -13.11
CA PRO A 461 -16.35 -4.68 -12.77
C PRO A 461 -15.98 -5.72 -13.82
N SER A 462 -15.34 -6.81 -13.41
CA SER A 462 -15.01 -7.96 -14.27
C SER A 462 -15.76 -9.20 -13.77
N PRO A 463 -16.53 -9.89 -14.64
CA PRO A 463 -17.21 -11.12 -14.26
C PRO A 463 -16.25 -12.25 -13.82
N ASP A 464 -15.02 -12.22 -14.34
CA ASP A 464 -14.01 -13.24 -14.10
C ASP A 464 -13.15 -12.96 -12.85
N GLU A 465 -13.26 -11.77 -12.28
CA GLU A 465 -12.53 -11.38 -11.07
C GLU A 465 -13.50 -11.13 -9.90
N PRO A 466 -13.64 -12.07 -8.97
CA PRO A 466 -14.55 -11.92 -7.83
C PRO A 466 -14.26 -10.69 -6.95
N TRP A 467 -13.07 -10.11 -7.05
CA TRP A 467 -12.58 -8.99 -6.25
C TRP A 467 -12.68 -7.64 -6.95
N SER A 468 -13.08 -7.60 -8.23
CA SER A 468 -13.19 -6.36 -9.02
C SER A 468 -14.45 -5.54 -8.74
N ASN A 469 -15.32 -5.99 -7.85
CA ASN A 469 -16.57 -5.32 -7.55
C ASN A 469 -16.44 -4.41 -6.32
N ILE A 470 -15.59 -3.42 -6.40
CA ILE A 470 -15.37 -2.45 -5.35
C ILE A 470 -15.90 -1.10 -5.82
N GLY A 471 -16.94 -0.63 -5.17
CA GLY A 471 -17.49 0.66 -5.45
C GLY A 471 -16.84 1.80 -4.67
N TYR A 472 -17.65 2.74 -4.26
CA TYR A 472 -17.24 3.92 -3.55
C TYR A 472 -16.64 3.66 -2.17
N TRP A 473 -15.61 4.40 -1.85
CA TRP A 473 -14.90 4.36 -0.60
C TRP A 473 -15.12 5.69 0.15
N GLY A 474 -15.88 5.66 1.20
CA GLY A 474 -16.28 6.89 1.88
C GLY A 474 -16.04 6.91 3.38
N ASP A 475 -15.70 5.76 3.98
CA ASP A 475 -15.72 5.62 5.44
C ASP A 475 -14.61 6.40 6.13
N HIS A 476 -13.40 6.39 5.58
CA HIS A 476 -12.22 7.05 6.16
C HIS A 476 -11.99 8.47 5.66
N GLN A 477 -12.80 8.96 4.74
CA GLN A 477 -12.56 10.22 4.05
C GLN A 477 -12.36 11.40 4.99
N LEU A 478 -13.25 11.61 5.95
CA LEU A 478 -13.16 12.71 6.91
C LEU A 478 -12.00 12.54 7.89
N ILE A 479 -11.59 11.31 8.20
CA ILE A 479 -10.55 11.01 9.19
C ILE A 479 -9.19 11.49 8.68
N TYR A 480 -8.79 11.06 7.50
CA TYR A 480 -7.49 11.44 6.94
C TYR A 480 -7.44 12.91 6.56
N LEU A 481 -8.54 13.43 5.99
CA LEU A 481 -8.64 14.85 5.68
C LEU A 481 -8.47 15.70 6.94
N LEU A 482 -9.17 15.37 8.02
CA LEU A 482 -9.06 16.07 9.30
C LEU A 482 -7.62 16.15 9.80
N LYS A 483 -6.90 15.03 9.83
CA LYS A 483 -5.52 14.96 10.31
C LYS A 483 -4.57 15.82 9.49
N LEU A 484 -4.72 15.82 8.17
CA LEU A 484 -3.94 16.68 7.28
C LEU A 484 -4.27 18.17 7.48
N LEU A 485 -5.55 18.50 7.66
CA LEU A 485 -5.99 19.89 7.94
C LEU A 485 -5.47 20.38 9.29
N GLU A 486 -5.54 19.57 10.35
CA GLU A 486 -4.97 19.90 11.66
C GLU A 486 -3.47 20.17 11.54
N MET A 487 -2.75 19.34 10.80
CA MET A 487 -1.32 19.52 10.54
C MET A 487 -1.04 20.82 9.76
N SER A 488 -1.79 21.10 8.70
CA SER A 488 -1.63 22.34 7.93
C SER A 488 -1.91 23.57 8.79
N ARG A 489 -2.94 23.52 9.66
CA ARG A 489 -3.22 24.61 10.60
C ARG A 489 -2.06 24.85 11.56
N ASP A 490 -1.43 23.78 12.04
CA ASP A 490 -0.33 23.88 13.01
C ASP A 490 0.95 24.41 12.36
N TYR A 491 1.29 23.97 11.14
CA TYR A 491 2.48 24.41 10.42
C TYR A 491 2.27 25.69 9.60
N HIS A 492 1.13 25.81 8.89
CA HIS A 492 0.91 26.83 7.86
C HIS A 492 -0.49 27.46 7.91
N PRO A 493 -0.93 28.04 9.04
CA PRO A 493 -2.31 28.51 9.20
C PRO A 493 -2.73 29.53 8.13
N LYS A 494 -1.81 30.38 7.67
CA LYS A 494 -2.08 31.38 6.62
C LYS A 494 -2.28 30.77 5.24
N ARG A 495 -1.60 29.65 4.94
CA ARG A 495 -1.80 28.95 3.65
C ARG A 495 -3.15 28.26 3.63
N LEU A 496 -3.52 27.59 4.71
CA LEU A 496 -4.82 26.95 4.84
C LEU A 496 -5.97 27.94 4.66
N ASN A 497 -5.92 29.09 5.33
CA ASN A 497 -6.94 30.15 5.21
C ASN A 497 -7.08 30.67 3.77
N ARG A 498 -5.97 30.83 3.04
CA ARG A 498 -6.02 31.25 1.64
C ARG A 498 -6.73 30.23 0.75
N LEU A 499 -6.46 28.95 0.94
CA LEU A 499 -7.06 27.87 0.16
C LEU A 499 -8.58 27.81 0.33
N LEU A 500 -9.14 28.34 1.44
CA LEU A 500 -10.59 28.39 1.64
C LEU A 500 -11.33 29.13 0.53
N THR A 501 -10.69 30.09 -0.12
CA THR A 501 -11.30 30.93 -1.17
C THR A 501 -10.63 30.79 -2.55
N ASP A 502 -9.46 30.15 -2.65
CA ASP A 502 -8.78 29.94 -3.92
C ASP A 502 -9.55 28.92 -4.78
N ASP A 503 -10.01 29.34 -5.97
CA ASP A 503 -10.75 28.51 -6.94
C ASP A 503 -9.82 27.58 -7.74
N ILE A 504 -9.12 26.72 -7.06
CA ILE A 504 -8.13 25.79 -7.64
C ILE A 504 -8.52 24.30 -7.47
N PHE A 505 -9.66 24.01 -6.89
CA PHE A 505 -10.09 22.66 -6.65
C PHE A 505 -11.08 22.17 -7.71
N VAL A 506 -11.16 20.85 -7.85
CA VAL A 506 -11.97 20.15 -8.84
C VAL A 506 -12.64 18.92 -8.24
N TYR A 507 -13.55 18.31 -8.98
CA TYR A 507 -14.22 17.05 -8.58
C TYR A 507 -13.84 15.92 -9.52
N ALA A 508 -13.49 14.77 -8.98
CA ALA A 508 -13.28 13.55 -9.74
C ALA A 508 -14.60 13.11 -10.41
N ASP A 509 -14.53 12.80 -11.69
CA ASP A 509 -15.63 12.18 -12.43
C ASP A 509 -15.37 10.68 -12.52
N VAL A 510 -16.21 9.87 -11.88
CA VAL A 510 -16.08 8.43 -11.84
C VAL A 510 -17.31 7.77 -12.45
N PRO A 511 -17.19 6.63 -13.16
CA PRO A 511 -18.28 5.99 -13.85
C PRO A 511 -19.20 5.17 -12.93
N TYR A 512 -19.48 5.68 -11.75
CA TYR A 512 -20.37 5.06 -10.77
C TYR A 512 -21.46 6.02 -10.33
N ASP A 513 -22.68 5.52 -10.30
CA ASP A 513 -23.85 6.23 -9.78
C ASP A 513 -24.38 5.51 -8.54
N LEU A 514 -24.66 6.24 -7.47
CA LEU A 514 -25.43 5.73 -6.35
C LEU A 514 -26.90 5.61 -6.75
N THR A 515 -27.53 4.51 -6.40
CA THR A 515 -28.95 4.26 -6.66
C THR A 515 -29.83 5.24 -5.89
N ALA A 516 -31.09 5.38 -6.32
CA ALA A 516 -32.06 6.24 -5.65
C ALA A 516 -32.26 5.83 -4.18
N TYR A 517 -32.56 6.79 -3.32
CA TYR A 517 -32.67 6.56 -1.86
C TYR A 517 -33.69 5.44 -1.50
N ALA A 518 -34.83 5.39 -2.20
CA ALA A 518 -35.83 4.34 -1.98
C ALA A 518 -35.29 2.93 -2.33
N ASP A 519 -34.43 2.83 -3.34
CA ASP A 519 -33.80 1.57 -3.75
C ASP A 519 -32.70 1.16 -2.77
N LEU A 520 -31.92 2.13 -2.25
CA LEU A 520 -30.95 1.90 -1.18
C LEU A 520 -31.60 1.31 0.07
N LEU A 521 -32.76 1.82 0.48
CA LEU A 521 -33.49 1.28 1.62
C LEU A 521 -34.04 -0.13 1.36
N ARG A 522 -34.42 -0.42 0.12
CA ARG A 522 -35.00 -1.72 -0.25
C ARG A 522 -33.94 -2.81 -0.39
N ASP A 523 -32.80 -2.49 -1.04
CA ASP A 523 -31.69 -3.42 -1.25
C ASP A 523 -30.34 -2.71 -1.05
N PRO A 524 -29.94 -2.51 0.23
CA PRO A 524 -28.74 -1.75 0.56
C PRO A 524 -27.43 -2.43 0.12
N LYS A 525 -27.48 -3.65 -0.41
CA LYS A 525 -26.32 -4.34 -0.99
C LYS A 525 -26.12 -4.04 -2.47
N LYS A 526 -27.08 -3.36 -3.13
CA LYS A 526 -27.01 -2.94 -4.53
C LYS A 526 -27.05 -1.40 -4.62
N SER A 527 -26.08 -0.77 -3.96
CA SER A 527 -26.08 0.68 -3.82
C SER A 527 -25.44 1.42 -5.00
N ILE A 528 -24.70 0.71 -5.87
CA ILE A 528 -23.85 1.33 -6.89
C ILE A 528 -24.16 0.71 -8.26
N VAL A 529 -24.22 1.56 -9.28
CA VAL A 529 -24.38 1.17 -10.69
C VAL A 529 -23.19 1.70 -11.47
N TYR A 530 -22.52 0.81 -12.24
CA TYR A 530 -21.48 1.19 -13.17
C TYR A 530 -22.09 1.79 -14.44
N ASN A 531 -21.64 3.01 -14.80
CA ASN A 531 -22.18 3.78 -15.90
C ASN A 531 -21.20 3.79 -17.08
N VAL A 532 -21.42 2.87 -18.03
CA VAL A 532 -20.54 2.67 -19.22
C VAL A 532 -20.52 3.90 -20.14
N ASP A 533 -21.63 4.64 -20.24
CA ASP A 533 -21.68 5.83 -21.09
C ASP A 533 -20.87 6.98 -20.48
N ARG A 534 -20.91 7.12 -19.14
CA ARG A 534 -20.04 8.08 -18.44
C ARG A 534 -18.57 7.70 -18.59
N GLU A 535 -18.20 6.42 -18.47
CA GLU A 535 -16.83 5.97 -18.69
C GLU A 535 -16.31 6.35 -20.07
N ARG A 536 -17.13 6.13 -21.11
CA ARG A 536 -16.78 6.50 -22.49
C ARG A 536 -16.57 8.01 -22.60
N ALA A 537 -17.47 8.80 -22.04
CA ALA A 537 -17.38 10.26 -22.07
C ALA A 537 -16.12 10.77 -21.34
N ILE A 538 -15.76 10.16 -20.19
CA ILE A 538 -14.51 10.48 -19.47
C ILE A 538 -13.30 10.16 -20.36
N SER A 539 -13.25 8.98 -20.96
CA SER A 539 -12.15 8.54 -21.81
C SER A 539 -11.95 9.44 -23.05
N GLU A 540 -13.05 9.90 -23.66
CA GLU A 540 -13.02 10.83 -24.78
C GLU A 540 -12.44 12.20 -24.37
N ARG A 541 -12.85 12.74 -23.22
CA ARG A 541 -12.29 13.98 -22.67
C ARG A 541 -10.81 13.85 -22.32
N GLU A 542 -10.42 12.73 -21.70
CA GLU A 542 -9.02 12.45 -21.36
C GLU A 542 -8.14 12.38 -22.63
N SER A 543 -8.64 11.76 -23.69
CA SER A 543 -7.93 11.66 -24.96
C SER A 543 -7.65 13.04 -25.57
N SER A 544 -8.51 14.03 -25.34
CA SER A 544 -8.37 15.38 -25.88
C SER A 544 -7.54 16.31 -24.99
N LEU A 545 -7.85 16.37 -23.70
CA LEU A 545 -7.26 17.32 -22.75
C LEU A 545 -6.01 16.78 -22.03
N GLY A 546 -5.94 15.48 -21.80
CA GLY A 546 -5.08 14.82 -20.83
C GLY A 546 -5.88 14.40 -19.58
N LEU A 547 -5.19 14.15 -18.48
CA LEU A 547 -5.80 13.67 -17.22
C LEU A 547 -6.88 14.62 -16.65
N ASP A 548 -6.84 15.89 -17.01
CA ASP A 548 -7.88 16.88 -16.67
C ASP A 548 -9.24 16.51 -17.25
N GLY A 549 -9.30 15.71 -18.30
CA GLY A 549 -10.55 15.16 -18.83
C GLY A 549 -11.27 14.18 -17.88
N ARG A 550 -10.61 13.75 -16.81
CA ARG A 550 -11.19 12.91 -15.74
C ARG A 550 -11.92 13.70 -14.66
N TYR A 551 -11.93 15.04 -14.73
CA TYR A 551 -12.67 15.87 -13.78
C TYR A 551 -14.06 16.26 -14.32
N VAL A 552 -14.98 16.51 -13.39
CA VAL A 552 -16.37 16.85 -13.71
C VAL A 552 -16.44 18.14 -14.49
N PRO A 553 -17.05 18.18 -15.70
CA PRO A 553 -17.28 19.40 -16.42
C PRO A 553 -18.53 20.15 -15.88
N ASP A 554 -18.56 21.46 -16.06
CA ASP A 554 -19.77 22.24 -15.96
C ASP A 554 -20.58 22.18 -17.29
N ARG A 555 -21.73 22.83 -17.33
CA ARG A 555 -22.59 22.88 -18.54
C ARG A 555 -21.98 23.61 -19.73
N SER A 556 -20.93 24.39 -19.54
CA SER A 556 -20.19 25.02 -20.63
C SER A 556 -19.16 24.07 -21.26
N GLY A 557 -18.86 22.97 -20.60
CA GLY A 557 -17.84 22.00 -20.96
C GLY A 557 -16.48 22.31 -20.32
N ASP A 558 -16.35 23.37 -19.56
CA ASP A 558 -15.17 23.67 -18.77
C ASP A 558 -15.13 22.80 -17.50
N ILE A 559 -13.95 22.56 -16.94
CA ILE A 559 -13.79 21.82 -15.68
C ILE A 559 -14.44 22.64 -14.54
N CYS A 560 -15.40 22.02 -13.83
CA CYS A 560 -16.04 22.65 -12.68
C CYS A 560 -15.01 22.90 -11.58
N ARG A 561 -14.95 24.15 -11.10
CA ARG A 561 -14.01 24.57 -10.06
C ARG A 561 -14.74 24.80 -8.75
N ALA A 562 -14.00 24.57 -7.68
CA ALA A 562 -14.40 24.81 -6.31
C ALA A 562 -13.25 25.44 -5.53
N ASN A 563 -13.52 25.93 -4.35
CA ASN A 563 -12.54 26.30 -3.34
C ASN A 563 -12.49 25.24 -2.22
N LEU A 564 -11.50 25.36 -1.32
CA LEU A 564 -11.37 24.38 -0.23
C LEU A 564 -12.60 24.37 0.68
N ALA A 565 -13.22 25.52 0.96
CA ALA A 565 -14.40 25.57 1.80
C ALA A 565 -15.54 24.69 1.27
N GLU A 566 -15.82 24.76 -0.04
CA GLU A 566 -16.78 23.87 -0.70
C GLU A 566 -16.34 22.41 -0.63
N LYS A 567 -15.05 22.12 -0.87
CA LYS A 567 -14.51 20.76 -0.81
C LYS A 567 -14.52 20.16 0.61
N LEU A 568 -14.55 20.97 1.65
CA LEU A 568 -14.75 20.52 3.04
C LEU A 568 -16.23 20.25 3.35
N LEU A 569 -17.15 21.02 2.75
CA LEU A 569 -18.59 20.85 2.94
C LEU A 569 -19.13 19.60 2.26
N VAL A 570 -18.73 19.31 1.02
CA VAL A 570 -19.29 18.22 0.23
C VAL A 570 -19.16 16.85 0.91
N PRO A 571 -18.00 16.39 1.38
CA PRO A 571 -17.89 15.11 2.09
C PRO A 571 -18.61 15.11 3.44
N LEU A 572 -18.70 16.26 4.12
CA LEU A 572 -19.49 16.37 5.35
C LEU A 572 -20.99 16.22 5.05
N LEU A 573 -21.51 16.92 4.05
CA LEU A 573 -22.91 16.82 3.64
C LEU A 573 -23.26 15.39 3.20
N ALA A 574 -22.36 14.70 2.50
CA ALA A 574 -22.53 13.29 2.15
C ALA A 574 -22.67 12.41 3.39
N LYS A 575 -21.81 12.59 4.40
CA LYS A 575 -21.90 11.84 5.66
C LYS A 575 -23.16 12.19 6.45
N VAL A 576 -23.48 13.49 6.59
CA VAL A 576 -24.69 13.95 7.30
C VAL A 576 -25.95 13.44 6.62
N SER A 577 -25.98 13.34 5.29
CA SER A 577 -27.09 12.78 4.54
C SER A 577 -27.34 11.28 4.84
N ASN A 578 -26.36 10.60 5.39
CA ASN A 578 -26.44 9.21 5.86
C ASN A 578 -26.49 9.11 7.41
N PHE A 579 -26.75 10.21 8.10
CA PHE A 579 -26.82 10.23 9.54
C PHE A 579 -28.08 9.54 10.07
N ILE A 580 -27.89 8.61 10.99
CA ILE A 580 -28.95 7.91 11.72
C ILE A 580 -28.92 8.33 13.17
N PRO A 581 -29.90 9.13 13.62
CA PRO A 581 -29.94 9.63 14.99
C PRO A 581 -29.91 8.51 16.03
N GLY A 582 -29.01 8.65 16.99
CA GLY A 582 -28.80 7.68 18.07
C GLY A 582 -28.04 6.41 17.64
N ALA A 583 -27.51 6.37 16.38
CA ALA A 583 -26.83 5.16 15.89
C ALA A 583 -25.49 5.43 15.17
N GLY A 584 -25.30 6.57 14.49
CA GLY A 584 -24.09 6.87 13.73
C GLY A 584 -24.33 7.19 12.26
N PHE A 585 -23.37 6.88 11.37
CA PHE A 585 -23.53 7.02 9.94
C PHE A 585 -23.83 5.69 9.25
N TRP A 586 -24.84 5.66 8.42
CA TRP A 586 -25.18 4.52 7.60
C TRP A 586 -24.12 4.30 6.53
N MET A 587 -23.51 3.10 6.53
CA MET A 587 -22.54 2.67 5.53
C MET A 587 -23.31 2.12 4.32
N ASN A 588 -23.80 3.01 3.48
CA ASN A 588 -24.64 2.72 2.34
C ASN A 588 -23.86 2.37 1.07
N THR A 589 -22.55 2.21 1.14
CA THR A 589 -21.73 1.71 0.05
C THR A 589 -21.78 0.19 0.00
N GLN A 590 -21.62 -0.37 -1.18
CA GLN A 590 -21.73 -1.81 -1.41
C GLN A 590 -20.73 -2.62 -0.60
N ARG A 591 -19.59 -2.04 -0.26
CA ARG A 591 -18.53 -2.68 0.50
C ARG A 591 -17.87 -1.68 1.45
N PRO A 592 -18.01 -1.85 2.76
CA PRO A 592 -17.29 -1.03 3.73
C PRO A 592 -15.80 -1.31 3.69
N GLU A 593 -15.01 -0.26 3.74
CA GLU A 593 -13.58 -0.28 3.53
C GLU A 593 -12.74 -0.71 4.70
N TRP A 594 -13.11 -0.26 5.88
CA TRP A 594 -12.23 -0.16 7.03
C TRP A 594 -12.05 -1.48 7.80
N ASN A 595 -12.85 -2.48 7.49
CA ASN A 595 -12.71 -3.78 8.16
C ASN A 595 -13.13 -4.91 7.22
N ASP A 596 -12.18 -5.74 6.83
CA ASP A 596 -12.42 -6.90 5.95
C ASP A 596 -13.41 -7.92 6.55
N ALA A 597 -13.54 -7.96 7.88
CA ALA A 597 -14.56 -8.77 8.55
C ALA A 597 -15.98 -8.22 8.38
N ASN A 598 -16.14 -6.98 7.90
CA ASN A 598 -17.42 -6.28 7.82
C ASN A 598 -18.19 -6.49 6.51
N ASN A 599 -17.82 -7.42 5.68
CA ASN A 599 -18.71 -7.87 4.61
C ASN A 599 -20.11 -8.26 5.12
N ALA A 600 -20.22 -8.68 6.38
CA ALA A 600 -21.47 -8.95 7.06
C ALA A 600 -22.30 -7.69 7.37
N LEU A 601 -21.65 -6.52 7.48
CA LEU A 601 -22.28 -5.23 7.77
C LEU A 601 -22.59 -4.43 6.50
N ALA A 602 -22.14 -4.88 5.33
CA ALA A 602 -22.35 -4.19 4.07
C ALA A 602 -23.84 -3.89 3.85
N GLY A 603 -24.16 -2.62 3.69
CA GLY A 603 -25.52 -2.13 3.48
C GLY A 603 -26.38 -1.98 4.73
N TYR A 604 -26.06 -2.61 5.84
CA TYR A 604 -26.83 -2.54 7.10
C TYR A 604 -26.04 -1.95 8.27
N GLY A 605 -24.74 -1.81 8.11
CA GLY A 605 -23.86 -1.28 9.15
C GLY A 605 -24.04 0.22 9.35
N VAL A 606 -23.88 0.65 10.61
CA VAL A 606 -23.94 2.05 11.02
C VAL A 606 -22.69 2.35 11.85
N SER A 607 -21.84 3.23 11.35
CA SER A 607 -20.54 3.53 11.94
C SER A 607 -20.65 4.64 12.99
N MET A 608 -20.35 4.28 14.23
CA MET A 608 -20.08 5.27 15.27
C MET A 608 -18.63 5.78 15.18
N VAL A 609 -17.69 4.94 14.70
CA VAL A 609 -16.28 5.36 14.53
C VAL A 609 -16.21 6.58 13.62
N THR A 610 -16.86 6.55 12.47
CA THR A 610 -16.93 7.70 11.56
C THR A 610 -17.62 8.90 12.21
N LEU A 611 -18.65 8.69 13.05
CA LEU A 611 -19.33 9.78 13.74
C LEU A 611 -18.41 10.47 14.75
N TYR A 612 -17.63 9.73 15.54
CA TYR A 612 -16.66 10.32 16.48
C TYR A 612 -15.67 11.23 15.78
N TYR A 613 -15.11 10.79 14.67
CA TYR A 613 -14.19 11.62 13.89
C TYR A 613 -14.90 12.77 13.16
N ALA A 614 -16.11 12.57 12.68
CA ALA A 614 -16.90 13.65 12.10
C ALA A 614 -17.24 14.75 13.13
N ARG A 615 -17.48 14.36 14.37
CA ARG A 615 -17.66 15.33 15.46
C ARG A 615 -16.42 16.21 15.64
N ARG A 616 -15.22 15.59 15.66
CA ARG A 616 -13.94 16.31 15.74
C ARG A 616 -13.72 17.17 14.49
N TYR A 617 -14.06 16.63 13.31
CA TYR A 617 -13.99 17.39 12.05
C TYR A 617 -14.88 18.62 12.06
N VAL A 618 -16.14 18.50 12.50
CA VAL A 618 -17.07 19.63 12.58
C VAL A 618 -16.59 20.69 13.58
N SER A 619 -16.06 20.26 14.73
CA SER A 619 -15.44 21.18 15.68
C SER A 619 -14.25 21.93 15.08
N PHE A 620 -13.39 21.21 14.33
CA PHE A 620 -12.24 21.81 13.66
C PHE A 620 -12.65 22.83 12.59
N ILE A 621 -13.61 22.47 11.70
CA ILE A 621 -14.02 23.41 10.65
C ILE A 621 -14.80 24.60 11.21
N LEU A 622 -15.56 24.44 12.29
CA LEU A 622 -16.19 25.54 13.00
C LEU A 622 -15.13 26.56 13.45
N ASP A 623 -14.09 26.10 14.14
CA ASP A 623 -12.97 26.96 14.56
C ASP A 623 -12.25 27.60 13.35
N LEU A 624 -12.06 26.84 12.27
CA LEU A 624 -11.40 27.31 11.07
C LEU A 624 -12.17 28.44 10.41
N PHE A 625 -13.49 28.28 10.22
CA PHE A 625 -14.33 29.32 9.61
C PHE A 625 -14.48 30.54 10.53
N SER A 626 -14.74 30.35 11.81
CA SER A 626 -14.87 31.47 12.79
C SER A 626 -13.58 32.31 12.89
N SER A 627 -12.41 31.66 12.70
CA SER A 627 -11.11 32.35 12.74
C SER A 627 -10.65 32.89 11.39
N SER A 628 -11.34 32.58 10.29
CA SER A 628 -10.90 32.95 8.94
C SER A 628 -10.99 34.43 8.61
N GLY A 629 -11.88 35.15 9.29
CA GLY A 629 -12.20 36.57 9.02
C GLY A 629 -13.02 36.77 7.75
N LEU A 630 -13.66 35.72 7.23
CA LEU A 630 -14.55 35.74 6.08
C LEU A 630 -15.99 35.99 6.57
N ASP A 631 -16.73 36.86 5.88
CA ASP A 631 -18.16 37.11 6.16
C ASP A 631 -19.06 36.14 5.40
N GLU A 632 -18.62 35.72 4.20
CA GLU A 632 -19.34 34.83 3.30
C GLU A 632 -18.40 33.90 2.52
N LEU A 633 -18.91 32.77 2.07
CA LEU A 633 -18.24 31.81 1.20
C LEU A 633 -19.00 31.63 -0.11
N VAL A 634 -18.27 31.66 -1.22
CA VAL A 634 -18.83 31.43 -2.56
C VAL A 634 -18.69 29.95 -2.90
N VAL A 635 -19.81 29.27 -3.15
CA VAL A 635 -19.86 27.85 -3.51
C VAL A 635 -20.71 27.63 -4.77
N ASN A 636 -20.64 26.45 -5.38
CA ASN A 636 -21.53 26.13 -6.49
C ASN A 636 -23.00 26.03 -6.02
N ASP A 637 -23.95 26.49 -6.85
CA ASP A 637 -25.37 26.51 -6.51
C ASP A 637 -25.91 25.16 -6.03
N GLU A 638 -25.44 24.08 -6.62
CA GLU A 638 -25.84 22.71 -6.29
C GLU A 638 -25.42 22.31 -4.86
N VAL A 639 -24.28 22.79 -4.41
CA VAL A 639 -23.78 22.54 -3.05
C VAL A 639 -24.56 23.38 -2.05
N GLU A 640 -24.84 24.63 -2.38
CA GLU A 640 -25.64 25.51 -1.55
C GLU A 640 -27.09 24.99 -1.39
N GLU A 641 -27.73 24.54 -2.46
CA GLU A 641 -29.04 23.92 -2.42
C GLU A 641 -29.05 22.67 -1.53
N TRP A 642 -28.03 21.83 -1.62
CA TRP A 642 -27.89 20.65 -0.77
C TRP A 642 -27.68 21.01 0.71
N PHE A 643 -26.80 21.96 0.98
CA PHE A 643 -26.57 22.50 2.31
C PHE A 643 -27.86 22.97 2.97
N ARG A 644 -28.66 23.80 2.27
CA ARG A 644 -29.95 24.30 2.78
C ARG A 644 -30.92 23.16 3.07
N ALA A 645 -31.03 22.20 2.18
CA ALA A 645 -31.93 21.05 2.35
C ALA A 645 -31.56 20.21 3.59
N VAL A 646 -30.27 19.93 3.78
CA VAL A 646 -29.76 19.19 4.95
C VAL A 646 -29.99 19.99 6.24
N ARG A 647 -29.66 21.29 6.25
CA ARG A 647 -29.91 22.17 7.39
C ARG A 647 -31.36 22.19 7.78
N GLN A 648 -32.26 22.37 6.82
CA GLN A 648 -33.72 22.41 7.06
C GLN A 648 -34.23 21.08 7.63
N ALA A 649 -33.69 19.93 7.16
CA ALA A 649 -34.03 18.62 7.69
C ALA A 649 -33.67 18.50 9.18
N LEU A 650 -32.48 18.95 9.58
CA LEU A 650 -32.02 18.92 10.97
C LEU A 650 -32.78 19.91 11.85
N GLU A 651 -32.96 21.15 11.42
CA GLU A 651 -33.71 22.18 12.15
C GLU A 651 -35.14 21.74 12.43
N GLY A 652 -35.82 21.15 11.43
CA GLY A 652 -37.17 20.61 11.55
C GLY A 652 -37.33 19.41 12.49
N ASN A 653 -36.20 18.84 12.97
CA ASN A 653 -36.20 17.70 13.89
C ASN A 653 -35.43 17.99 15.20
N ARG A 654 -35.18 19.25 15.51
CA ARG A 654 -34.43 19.67 16.72
C ARG A 654 -35.05 19.16 18.04
N ALA A 655 -36.36 18.88 18.05
CA ALA A 655 -37.04 18.31 19.22
C ALA A 655 -36.44 16.96 19.68
N MET A 656 -35.88 16.17 18.74
CA MET A 656 -35.23 14.88 19.07
C MET A 656 -34.02 15.03 20.01
N LEU A 657 -33.42 16.21 20.09
CA LEU A 657 -32.28 16.45 20.98
C LEU A 657 -32.66 16.40 22.46
N ALA A 658 -33.94 16.66 22.80
CA ALA A 658 -34.44 16.64 24.18
C ALA A 658 -34.96 15.27 24.61
N GLU A 659 -35.13 14.30 23.70
CA GLU A 659 -35.71 13.00 23.99
C GLU A 659 -34.69 12.06 24.65
N ASN A 660 -35.13 11.26 25.62
CA ASN A 660 -34.26 10.28 26.26
C ASN A 660 -33.93 9.09 25.36
N ASP A 661 -34.82 8.72 24.45
CA ASP A 661 -34.66 7.69 23.45
C ASP A 661 -35.31 8.18 22.13
N ILE A 662 -34.75 7.79 21.01
CA ILE A 662 -35.23 8.19 19.69
C ILE A 662 -36.09 7.05 19.11
N GLY A 663 -37.35 7.31 18.87
CA GLY A 663 -38.28 6.34 18.31
C GLY A 663 -37.97 5.96 16.86
N ASP A 664 -38.22 4.70 16.50
CA ASP A 664 -37.91 4.16 15.16
C ASP A 664 -38.59 4.96 14.02
N ALA A 665 -39.85 5.39 14.24
CA ALA A 665 -40.60 6.20 13.26
C ALA A 665 -40.01 7.62 13.11
N GLU A 666 -39.55 8.20 14.23
CA GLU A 666 -38.94 9.54 14.23
C GLU A 666 -37.58 9.51 13.56
N ARG A 667 -36.78 8.50 13.90
CA ARG A 667 -35.48 8.22 13.24
C ARG A 667 -35.68 8.13 11.74
N LYS A 668 -36.65 7.33 11.27
CA LYS A 668 -36.94 7.16 9.86
C LYS A 668 -37.32 8.50 9.18
N ARG A 669 -38.14 9.32 9.82
CA ARG A 669 -38.54 10.62 9.25
C ARG A 669 -37.36 11.55 8.97
N LEU A 670 -36.38 11.61 9.87
CA LEU A 670 -35.17 12.42 9.65
C LEU A 670 -34.29 11.80 8.55
N VAL A 671 -34.06 10.48 8.62
CA VAL A 671 -33.26 9.76 7.62
C VAL A 671 -33.85 9.90 6.21
N ASP A 672 -35.18 9.81 6.07
CA ASP A 672 -35.86 10.00 4.79
C ASP A 672 -35.66 11.43 4.22
N ARG A 673 -35.71 12.47 5.09
CA ARG A 673 -35.47 13.85 4.64
C ARG A 673 -34.02 14.08 4.23
N LEU A 674 -33.07 13.55 4.99
CA LEU A 674 -31.65 13.63 4.68
C LEU A 674 -31.30 12.86 3.41
N GLY A 675 -31.85 11.64 3.25
CA GLY A 675 -31.68 10.83 2.05
C GLY A 675 -32.26 11.48 0.80
N ALA A 676 -33.44 12.10 0.91
CA ALA A 676 -34.06 12.84 -0.18
C ALA A 676 -33.24 14.10 -0.58
N ALA A 677 -32.64 14.80 0.38
CA ALA A 677 -31.74 15.94 0.11
C ALA A 677 -30.52 15.50 -0.71
N ALA A 678 -29.88 14.41 -0.31
CA ALA A 678 -28.72 13.84 -1.03
C ALA A 678 -29.12 13.32 -2.42
N GLU A 679 -30.27 12.64 -2.56
CA GLU A 679 -30.77 12.21 -3.87
C GLU A 679 -31.03 13.38 -4.80
N GLY A 680 -31.62 14.47 -4.28
CA GLY A 680 -31.84 15.69 -5.05
C GLY A 680 -30.56 16.25 -5.64
N HIS A 681 -29.50 16.34 -4.82
CA HIS A 681 -28.17 16.76 -5.24
C HIS A 681 -27.58 15.82 -6.29
N ARG A 682 -27.52 14.50 -6.01
CA ARG A 682 -26.99 13.49 -6.93
C ARG A 682 -27.70 13.51 -8.28
N ARG A 683 -29.04 13.57 -8.27
CA ARG A 683 -29.82 13.64 -9.51
C ARG A 683 -29.45 14.87 -10.34
N THR A 684 -29.31 16.04 -9.72
CA THR A 684 -28.87 17.26 -10.42
C THR A 684 -27.50 17.08 -11.08
N ILE A 685 -26.54 16.51 -10.35
CA ILE A 685 -25.18 16.29 -10.85
C ILE A 685 -25.14 15.22 -11.94
N TYR A 686 -25.81 14.07 -11.74
CA TYR A 686 -25.74 12.92 -12.67
C TYR A 686 -26.46 13.22 -14.00
N ASP A 687 -27.61 13.94 -13.96
CA ASP A 687 -28.42 14.22 -15.14
C ASP A 687 -27.94 15.43 -15.93
N GLY A 688 -27.31 16.42 -15.28
CA GLY A 688 -27.05 17.70 -15.91
C GLY A 688 -25.70 18.36 -15.64
N GLY A 689 -24.87 17.78 -14.77
CA GLY A 689 -23.64 18.41 -14.29
C GLY A 689 -23.86 19.71 -13.52
N PHE A 690 -22.80 20.36 -13.13
CA PHE A 690 -22.85 21.66 -12.49
C PHE A 690 -23.34 22.75 -13.46
N ARG A 691 -24.22 23.66 -12.96
CA ARG A 691 -24.77 24.76 -13.77
C ARG A 691 -23.78 25.85 -14.10
N GLY A 692 -22.60 25.86 -13.43
CA GLY A 692 -21.59 26.90 -13.56
C GLY A 692 -21.98 28.23 -12.89
N ARG A 693 -22.98 28.20 -11.99
CA ARG A 693 -23.38 29.35 -11.16
C ARG A 693 -22.90 29.17 -9.74
N ARG A 694 -22.72 30.28 -9.06
CA ARG A 694 -22.23 30.33 -7.70
C ARG A 694 -23.17 31.10 -6.80
N SER A 695 -23.33 30.64 -5.57
CA SER A 695 -24.11 31.27 -4.49
C SER A 695 -23.21 31.57 -3.31
N GLU A 696 -23.64 32.57 -2.53
CA GLU A 696 -22.97 32.95 -1.29
C GLU A 696 -23.68 32.29 -0.10
N ILE A 697 -22.86 31.77 0.84
CA ILE A 697 -23.34 31.28 2.12
C ILE A 697 -22.67 32.15 3.20
N ALA A 698 -23.47 32.81 4.05
CA ALA A 698 -22.93 33.54 5.18
C ALA A 698 -22.19 32.59 6.15
N VAL A 699 -21.05 33.04 6.66
CA VAL A 699 -20.27 32.24 7.63
C VAL A 699 -21.10 32.00 8.90
N ASP A 700 -21.88 32.96 9.37
CA ASP A 700 -22.81 32.80 10.52
C ASP A 700 -23.80 31.65 10.28
N ASP A 701 -24.28 31.46 9.05
CA ASP A 701 -25.18 30.35 8.68
C ASP A 701 -24.50 29.00 8.76
N LEU A 702 -23.21 28.92 8.36
CA LEU A 702 -22.39 27.74 8.49
C LEU A 702 -22.05 27.41 9.95
N GLU A 703 -21.69 28.43 10.74
CA GLU A 703 -21.43 28.28 12.16
C GLU A 703 -22.67 27.72 12.89
N GLY A 704 -23.84 28.31 12.66
CA GLY A 704 -25.11 27.84 13.22
C GLY A 704 -25.44 26.39 12.80
N PHE A 705 -25.09 26.01 11.57
CA PHE A 705 -25.24 24.63 11.09
C PHE A 705 -24.26 23.67 11.78
N PHE A 706 -23.00 24.04 11.92
CA PHE A 706 -22.00 23.22 12.60
C PHE A 706 -22.32 23.03 14.08
N GLU A 707 -22.75 24.07 14.76
CA GLU A 707 -23.22 23.99 16.14
C GLU A 707 -24.43 23.04 16.29
N LEU A 708 -25.36 23.08 15.34
CA LEU A 708 -26.49 22.16 15.31
C LEU A 708 -26.05 20.71 15.10
N LEU A 709 -25.09 20.49 14.18
CA LEU A 709 -24.50 19.16 13.94
C LEU A 709 -23.83 18.62 15.20
N LEU A 710 -23.04 19.44 15.89
CA LEU A 710 -22.37 19.03 17.14
C LEU A 710 -23.43 18.60 18.19
N GLN A 711 -24.56 19.28 18.30
CA GLN A 711 -25.63 18.88 19.22
C GLN A 711 -26.20 17.49 18.86
N PHE A 712 -26.45 17.22 17.59
CA PHE A 712 -26.92 15.89 17.12
C PHE A 712 -25.88 14.81 17.32
N PHE A 713 -24.61 15.10 17.04
CA PHE A 713 -23.52 14.13 17.20
C PHE A 713 -23.26 13.82 18.67
N ASP A 714 -23.13 14.85 19.51
CA ASP A 714 -22.90 14.66 20.95
C ASP A 714 -24.07 13.91 21.58
N ARG A 715 -25.32 14.21 21.20
CA ARG A 715 -26.48 13.43 21.64
C ARG A 715 -26.40 11.98 21.23
N THR A 716 -26.01 11.69 19.98
CA THR A 716 -25.84 10.33 19.47
C THR A 716 -24.71 9.59 20.17
N ILE A 717 -23.60 10.25 20.47
CA ILE A 717 -22.47 9.70 21.23
C ILE A 717 -22.94 9.27 22.63
N MET A 718 -23.67 10.14 23.33
CA MET A 718 -24.22 9.82 24.65
C MET A 718 -25.15 8.61 24.64
N LEU A 719 -25.99 8.45 23.61
CA LEU A 719 -26.90 7.30 23.46
C LEU A 719 -26.16 6.00 23.10
N ASN A 720 -24.88 6.08 22.74
CA ASN A 720 -24.03 4.94 22.43
C ASN A 720 -23.05 4.59 23.55
N ARG A 721 -23.15 5.24 24.72
CA ARG A 721 -22.45 4.86 25.92
C ARG A 721 -23.08 3.59 26.50
N ARG A 722 -22.26 2.62 26.82
CA ARG A 722 -22.64 1.31 27.37
C ARG A 722 -22.63 1.34 28.91
N ASP A 723 -23.27 0.36 29.51
CA ASP A 723 -23.31 0.22 30.99
C ASP A 723 -21.94 -0.10 31.59
N ASP A 724 -21.02 -0.68 30.78
CA ASP A 724 -19.63 -0.97 31.17
C ASP A 724 -18.70 0.26 31.10
N GLY A 725 -19.24 1.43 30.72
CA GLY A 725 -18.51 2.68 30.58
C GLY A 725 -17.81 2.84 29.23
N LEU A 726 -17.88 1.82 28.36
CA LEU A 726 -17.37 1.86 27.01
C LEU A 726 -18.39 2.46 26.01
N TYR A 727 -17.99 2.58 24.75
CA TYR A 727 -18.81 3.11 23.68
C TYR A 727 -18.97 2.10 22.54
N ASN A 728 -20.10 2.14 21.83
CA ASN A 728 -20.31 1.32 20.65
C ASN A 728 -19.44 1.81 19.50
N ALA A 729 -18.84 0.88 18.77
CA ALA A 729 -18.08 1.16 17.55
C ALA A 729 -18.98 1.15 16.30
N TYR A 730 -19.84 0.13 16.24
CA TYR A 730 -20.76 -0.07 15.12
C TYR A 730 -22.10 -0.58 15.64
N ASN A 731 -23.12 -0.23 14.85
CA ASN A 731 -24.49 -0.68 15.03
C ASN A 731 -25.01 -1.30 13.73
N VAL A 732 -26.14 -1.97 13.80
CA VAL A 732 -26.85 -2.54 12.64
C VAL A 732 -28.23 -1.94 12.57
N MET A 733 -28.62 -1.44 11.43
CA MET A 733 -29.98 -0.95 11.21
C MET A 733 -30.87 -1.99 10.54
N THR A 734 -32.16 -1.94 10.85
CA THR A 734 -33.22 -2.63 10.13
C THR A 734 -34.27 -1.61 9.71
N ALA A 735 -34.37 -1.35 8.42
CA ALA A 735 -35.33 -0.42 7.86
C ALA A 735 -36.63 -1.14 7.47
N THR A 736 -37.77 -0.56 7.89
CA THR A 736 -39.10 -0.98 7.52
C THR A 736 -39.88 0.21 6.95
N PRO A 737 -41.06 0.05 6.33
CA PRO A 737 -41.86 1.17 5.93
C PRO A 737 -42.24 2.14 7.08
N ASP A 738 -42.34 1.63 8.29
CA ASP A 738 -42.82 2.37 9.44
C ASP A 738 -41.71 2.93 10.36
N GLY A 739 -40.48 2.43 10.23
CA GLY A 739 -39.38 2.86 11.13
C GLY A 739 -38.02 2.27 10.79
N ILE A 740 -36.99 2.75 11.49
CA ILE A 740 -35.63 2.22 11.48
C ILE A 740 -35.27 1.83 12.91
N SER A 741 -35.12 0.53 13.13
CA SER A 741 -34.64 -0.02 14.40
C SER A 741 -33.13 -0.23 14.39
N ILE A 742 -32.52 -0.19 15.57
CA ILE A 742 -31.07 -0.27 15.75
C ILE A 742 -30.71 -1.43 16.66
N GLY A 743 -29.89 -2.35 16.11
CA GLY A 743 -29.20 -3.39 16.87
C GLY A 743 -27.81 -2.92 17.30
N ARG A 744 -27.45 -3.18 18.54
CA ARG A 744 -26.11 -2.85 19.08
C ARG A 744 -25.18 -4.05 18.89
N LEU A 745 -23.93 -3.79 18.50
CA LEU A 745 -22.88 -4.82 18.42
C LEU A 745 -22.07 -4.84 19.73
N GLN A 746 -21.25 -5.88 19.87
CA GLN A 746 -20.32 -5.98 20.99
C GLN A 746 -19.24 -4.88 20.92
N GLU A 747 -18.54 -4.69 22.04
CA GLU A 747 -17.46 -3.71 22.15
C GLU A 747 -16.30 -4.04 21.20
N MET A 748 -15.67 -2.99 20.69
CA MET A 748 -14.47 -3.04 19.86
C MET A 748 -13.49 -1.97 20.31
N LEU A 749 -12.21 -2.24 20.20
CA LEU A 749 -11.15 -1.32 20.61
C LEU A 749 -11.19 -0.02 19.81
N GLU A 750 -11.40 -0.10 18.51
CA GLU A 750 -11.45 1.08 17.62
C GLU A 750 -12.54 2.09 18.01
N GLY A 751 -13.68 1.64 18.51
CA GLY A 751 -14.73 2.52 19.03
C GLY A 751 -14.28 3.34 20.22
N GLN A 752 -13.48 2.77 21.09
CA GLN A 752 -12.97 3.45 22.29
C GLN A 752 -11.91 4.49 21.91
N VAL A 753 -11.00 4.13 21.00
CA VAL A 753 -9.99 5.06 20.45
C VAL A 753 -10.66 6.23 19.75
N ALA A 754 -11.68 5.98 18.92
CA ALA A 754 -12.43 7.01 18.22
C ALA A 754 -13.21 7.92 19.18
N ALA A 755 -13.87 7.37 20.21
CA ALA A 755 -14.59 8.15 21.23
C ALA A 755 -13.66 9.06 22.02
N LEU A 756 -12.48 8.57 22.44
CA LEU A 756 -11.44 9.36 23.10
C LEU A 756 -10.93 10.48 22.17
N SER A 757 -10.81 10.22 20.86
CA SER A 757 -10.35 11.17 19.85
C SER A 757 -11.41 12.22 19.47
N ALA A 758 -12.69 11.99 19.78
CA ALA A 758 -13.79 12.88 19.39
C ALA A 758 -13.74 14.27 20.03
N GLY A 759 -13.04 14.40 21.17
CA GLY A 759 -12.89 15.66 21.89
C GLY A 759 -14.17 16.13 22.64
N CYS A 760 -15.12 15.21 22.89
CA CYS A 760 -16.36 15.50 23.61
C CYS A 760 -16.39 14.91 25.04
N LEU A 761 -15.40 14.08 25.40
CA LEU A 761 -15.33 13.47 26.71
C LEU A 761 -14.49 14.31 27.66
N GLY A 762 -14.99 14.48 28.90
CA GLY A 762 -14.23 15.08 29.99
C GLY A 762 -13.13 14.16 30.53
N GLY A 763 -12.20 14.70 31.32
CA GLY A 763 -11.07 13.92 31.84
C GLY A 763 -11.51 12.68 32.63
N ASP A 764 -12.52 12.79 33.49
CA ASP A 764 -13.05 11.65 34.28
C ASP A 764 -13.69 10.59 33.37
N GLU A 765 -14.35 11.01 32.29
CA GLU A 765 -14.94 10.07 31.31
C GLU A 765 -13.86 9.34 30.52
N CYS A 766 -12.79 10.04 30.14
CA CYS A 766 -11.64 9.43 29.48
C CYS A 766 -11.00 8.35 30.38
N VAL A 767 -10.80 8.65 31.68
CA VAL A 767 -10.30 7.68 32.65
C VAL A 767 -11.25 6.50 32.76
N ALA A 768 -12.56 6.74 32.80
CA ALA A 768 -13.56 5.68 32.91
C ALA A 768 -13.52 4.72 31.69
N VAL A 769 -13.31 5.26 30.47
CA VAL A 769 -13.12 4.45 29.26
C VAL A 769 -11.85 3.60 29.36
N LEU A 770 -10.71 4.16 29.77
CA LEU A 770 -9.45 3.42 29.92
C LEU A 770 -9.55 2.31 30.97
N GLU A 771 -10.21 2.58 32.09
CA GLU A 771 -10.48 1.56 33.13
C GLU A 771 -11.46 0.49 32.63
N GLY A 772 -12.48 0.88 31.86
CA GLY A 772 -13.41 -0.04 31.22
C GLY A 772 -12.69 -0.98 30.24
N LEU A 773 -11.81 -0.45 29.41
CA LEU A 773 -10.95 -1.22 28.52
C LEU A 773 -10.10 -2.24 29.29
N ARG A 774 -9.48 -1.83 30.40
CA ARG A 774 -8.65 -2.70 31.21
C ARG A 774 -9.44 -3.85 31.83
N ARG A 775 -10.72 -3.67 32.10
CA ARG A 775 -11.63 -4.67 32.66
C ARG A 775 -12.34 -5.52 31.60
N SER A 776 -12.32 -5.11 30.36
CA SER A 776 -13.02 -5.80 29.26
C SER A 776 -12.31 -7.08 28.82
N GLY A 777 -13.02 -7.93 28.08
CA GLY A 777 -12.47 -9.12 27.45
C GLY A 777 -11.47 -8.85 26.31
N MET A 778 -11.33 -7.61 25.88
CA MET A 778 -10.34 -7.20 24.89
C MET A 778 -8.92 -7.15 25.45
N TYR A 779 -8.76 -6.97 26.76
CA TYR A 779 -7.45 -6.89 27.38
C TYR A 779 -6.82 -8.28 27.60
N ARG A 780 -5.64 -8.48 27.06
CA ARG A 780 -4.80 -9.67 27.22
C ARG A 780 -3.73 -9.41 28.28
N ALA A 781 -3.96 -9.85 29.53
CA ALA A 781 -3.02 -9.64 30.64
C ALA A 781 -1.68 -10.36 30.44
N ASP A 782 -1.69 -11.52 29.74
CA ASP A 782 -0.51 -12.31 29.41
C ASP A 782 0.40 -11.65 28.36
N GLN A 783 -0.15 -10.73 27.55
CA GLN A 783 0.58 -10.00 26.49
C GLN A 783 0.68 -8.49 26.79
N HIS A 784 0.05 -8.00 27.84
CA HIS A 784 -0.10 -6.57 28.14
C HIS A 784 -0.62 -5.77 26.93
N SER A 785 -1.56 -6.32 26.17
CA SER A 785 -2.11 -5.75 24.93
C SER A 785 -3.64 -5.90 24.86
N TYR A 786 -4.22 -5.25 23.86
CA TYR A 786 -5.65 -5.34 23.53
C TYR A 786 -5.85 -6.07 22.20
#